data_51a0e91ceb4176e6f1bfd6b505486a8f
#
_entry.id   51a0e91ceb4176e6f1bfd6b505486a8f
#
_cell.length_a   1.000
_cell.length_b   1.000
_cell.length_c   1.000
_cell.angle_alpha   90.00
_cell.angle_beta   90.00
_cell.angle_gamma   90.00
#
_symmetry.space_group_name_H-M   'P 1'
#
loop_
_entity.id
_entity.type
_entity.pdbx_description
1 polymer ?
#
loop_
_entity_poly.entity_id
_entity_poly.type
_entity_poly.pdbx_seq_one_letter_code
_entity_poly.pdbx_strand_id
1 'polypeptide(L)'
;MTPAVPSRRPLAAFIALALCTTFAAPVQADDTSDCEATPDELHCDDSEAGSRGVSGWLLGGLALAGGAAAAAGGGGGGSSGDDGGGGGGGGTVPGSEGGQYSGNQQLAAPGTDISWDRNVETRVVGNARNEGTLQISAGTLAVRNDGQLRNGGTLRIGQAARLLLENDGELDNHGHLDLQGQLQLQRDGSLENHGTLSARGAAIRIDGDSELENLGRMELRDTLVTLSGESEFDNGERRRNASLVVEGGGFVLGGMAEFDNHGTITASGSFNQGALVHAVTARVGNERDTIEAFDNHGQLSLDGNARVLTLVADSHASTGINRRGAQITSNARNHATLHAEGSYATLLNQGTLTVTGDGAVAMSGARGATLINDGVINLGVAGGSNGQNLVAMQSDGSATLNNRRGGVINIHADNSHAFRMGASGGGRLINNGQVNVYGSGSGVHADLPTQGADRPAPDLGWQAPRGIGGYTVGTNADGSAGQMVLHAGGSLSDIDVDTGFTRGTDASQIRLEGVFLGADGGEQNIRSATVVWQAQAERDDAGTVDVVMTRNDYRDLADAGTHGVASALEAGYGNNALYHSLEVSSAAEFNHALTQLSGAGLAMAGLRLGANGEAFWSSLARATPASGYRMVAFGPGSASASGVQGVGTGMQMAMALGGGRQLQLSTGLLGSDFATDGGQTRSQSRFAGIGMAQALGAFTLQHTLGNEWHQTDGQRQLQWGGTRMRAHSQRALSRTRLGSTLSTALAVAGLDWQPRLGATAWHAREGAFHEVGADALGLSVGDGTRSGMQLELGSSVSGYLGNGWSLRGDAALYQSLTHRASVRSATLHGAGDHAFAVPGLAPSGMDYRVMLGADYRYRRTHLGGAVMAERLLGVRDVQAQMQVSMAF
;
A
#
# COMPACT_ATOMS: atom_id res chain seq x y z
N MET A 1 -33.65 62.32 0.30
CA MET A 1 -32.92 61.06 -0.08
C MET A 1 -32.21 60.61 1.16
N THR A 2 -32.80 59.73 1.89
CA THR A 2 -32.27 59.11 3.17
C THR A 2 -31.38 57.91 2.80
N PRO A 3 -30.22 57.78 3.40
CA PRO A 3 -29.37 56.59 3.15
C PRO A 3 -29.84 55.40 3.99
N ALA A 4 -29.91 54.28 3.36
CA ALA A 4 -30.31 52.99 3.90
C ALA A 4 -29.30 52.46 4.95
N VAL A 5 -29.83 51.98 6.05
CA VAL A 5 -29.10 51.32 7.16
C VAL A 5 -28.79 49.87 6.75
N PRO A 6 -27.53 49.40 6.81
CA PRO A 6 -27.24 47.98 6.55
C PRO A 6 -27.58 47.08 7.73
N SER A 7 -28.15 45.95 7.43
CA SER A 7 -28.72 44.95 8.33
C SER A 7 -27.70 44.32 9.29
N ARG A 8 -28.11 44.16 10.57
CA ARG A 8 -27.35 43.68 11.74
C ARG A 8 -27.10 42.16 11.80
N ARG A 9 -27.03 41.39 10.71
CA ARG A 9 -27.01 39.93 10.78
C ARG A 9 -25.66 39.16 10.66
N PRO A 10 -24.50 39.69 10.27
CA PRO A 10 -23.27 38.88 10.21
C PRO A 10 -22.47 38.75 11.51
N LEU A 11 -22.70 39.61 12.53
CA LEU A 11 -21.86 39.59 13.72
C LEU A 11 -22.21 38.49 14.75
N ALA A 12 -23.47 38.02 14.75
CA ALA A 12 -23.95 36.98 15.67
C ALA A 12 -23.50 35.55 15.22
N ALA A 13 -23.32 35.34 13.93
CA ALA A 13 -22.90 34.06 13.37
C ALA A 13 -21.41 33.79 13.63
N PHE A 14 -20.56 34.81 13.66
CA PHE A 14 -19.13 34.65 13.93
C PHE A 14 -18.79 34.40 15.40
N ILE A 15 -19.59 34.94 16.33
CA ILE A 15 -19.42 34.70 17.77
C ILE A 15 -19.93 33.31 18.16
N ALA A 16 -20.95 32.78 17.48
CA ALA A 16 -21.46 31.43 17.71
C ALA A 16 -20.48 30.35 17.21
N LEU A 17 -19.75 30.60 16.12
CA LEU A 17 -18.78 29.64 15.57
C LEU A 17 -17.51 29.52 16.44
N ALA A 18 -17.10 30.59 17.12
CA ALA A 18 -15.94 30.56 18.02
C ALA A 18 -16.25 29.92 19.40
N LEU A 19 -17.52 29.82 19.78
CA LEU A 19 -17.96 29.24 21.05
C LEU A 19 -18.36 27.78 20.96
N CYS A 20 -18.69 27.27 19.77
CA CYS A 20 -19.07 25.87 19.58
C CYS A 20 -17.91 24.89 19.44
N THR A 21 -16.64 25.34 19.31
CA THR A 21 -15.48 24.46 19.17
C THR A 21 -14.76 24.12 20.50
N THR A 22 -15.29 24.57 21.65
CA THR A 22 -14.62 24.41 22.94
C THR A 22 -15.17 23.31 23.85
N PHE A 23 -16.19 22.57 23.44
CA PHE A 23 -16.73 21.47 24.25
C PHE A 23 -16.97 20.21 23.40
N ALA A 24 -15.90 19.45 23.13
CA ALA A 24 -15.98 18.02 22.85
C ALA A 24 -14.95 17.32 23.71
N ALA A 25 -15.40 16.64 24.77
CA ALA A 25 -14.59 15.77 25.59
C ALA A 25 -14.26 14.49 24.80
N PRO A 26 -13.04 13.95 24.90
CA PRO A 26 -12.73 12.67 24.32
C PRO A 26 -13.37 11.56 25.14
N VAL A 27 -14.15 10.71 24.48
CA VAL A 27 -14.59 9.42 25.02
C VAL A 27 -13.39 8.49 24.94
N GLN A 28 -12.92 8.02 26.08
CA GLN A 28 -12.00 6.90 26.19
C GLN A 28 -12.78 5.61 25.84
N ALA A 29 -12.29 4.88 24.85
CA ALA A 29 -12.63 3.48 24.67
C ALA A 29 -11.47 2.66 25.26
N ASP A 30 -11.73 2.00 26.38
CA ASP A 30 -11.01 0.84 26.86
C ASP A 30 -11.40 -0.34 25.99
N ASP A 31 -10.45 -0.98 25.37
CA ASP A 31 -10.56 -2.40 25.01
C ASP A 31 -9.18 -3.05 25.08
N THR A 32 -9.02 -3.76 26.17
CA THR A 32 -7.96 -4.74 26.37
C THR A 32 -8.44 -6.06 25.78
N SER A 33 -7.73 -6.56 24.79
CA SER A 33 -7.68 -8.01 24.53
C SER A 33 -6.25 -8.41 24.18
N ASP A 34 -5.65 -9.12 25.13
CA ASP A 34 -4.38 -9.80 25.04
C ASP A 34 -4.44 -10.86 23.93
N CYS A 35 -3.49 -10.79 22.98
CA CYS A 35 -3.07 -11.92 22.19
C CYS A 35 -1.55 -11.95 22.17
N GLU A 36 -0.96 -12.85 22.95
CA GLU A 36 0.42 -13.27 22.84
C GLU A 36 0.63 -14.02 21.52
N ALA A 37 1.53 -13.54 20.68
CA ALA A 37 1.99 -14.23 19.49
C ALA A 37 3.41 -14.73 19.71
N THR A 38 3.57 -16.05 19.76
CA THR A 38 4.86 -16.73 19.63
C THR A 38 5.18 -16.93 18.15
N PRO A 39 6.44 -16.79 17.73
CA PRO A 39 6.83 -16.97 16.33
C PRO A 39 7.20 -18.43 16.10
N ASP A 40 6.32 -19.19 15.48
CA ASP A 40 6.63 -20.30 14.57
C ASP A 40 5.31 -20.99 14.16
N GLU A 41 5.23 -21.31 12.86
CA GLU A 41 4.18 -22.11 12.22
C GLU A 41 2.82 -21.43 11.95
N LEU A 42 2.70 -20.84 10.77
CA LEU A 42 1.43 -20.70 10.07
C LEU A 42 0.96 -22.08 9.58
N HIS A 43 0.23 -22.76 10.41
CA HIS A 43 -0.69 -23.82 10.03
C HIS A 43 -2.09 -23.23 10.17
N CYS A 44 -2.71 -22.95 9.05
CA CYS A 44 -4.16 -22.76 9.00
C CYS A 44 -4.78 -24.16 8.90
N ASP A 45 -5.37 -24.60 9.99
CA ASP A 45 -6.22 -25.78 10.03
C ASP A 45 -7.67 -25.32 9.78
N ASP A 46 -8.24 -25.83 8.68
CA ASP A 46 -9.63 -25.62 8.32
C ASP A 46 -10.55 -26.36 9.29
N SER A 47 -11.39 -25.62 10.01
CA SER A 47 -12.59 -26.19 10.58
C SER A 47 -13.76 -25.21 10.45
N GLU A 48 -14.77 -25.70 9.75
CA GLU A 48 -16.08 -25.16 9.46
C GLU A 48 -16.72 -24.33 10.57
N ALA A 49 -17.27 -23.16 10.21
CA ALA A 49 -18.58 -22.72 10.76
C ALA A 49 -19.21 -21.65 9.87
N GLY A 50 -20.21 -22.07 9.18
CA GLY A 50 -21.54 -21.52 8.95
C GLY A 50 -21.69 -20.00 8.86
N SER A 51 -22.05 -19.57 7.66
CA SER A 51 -22.69 -18.30 7.35
C SER A 51 -23.94 -18.06 8.20
N ARG A 52 -24.06 -16.90 8.80
CA ARG A 52 -25.35 -16.21 9.00
C ARG A 52 -25.11 -14.71 8.90
N GLY A 53 -25.74 -14.14 7.90
CA GLY A 53 -25.83 -12.72 7.66
C GLY A 53 -26.53 -11.98 8.79
N VAL A 54 -26.07 -10.79 9.06
CA VAL A 54 -26.87 -9.72 9.67
C VAL A 54 -26.60 -8.44 8.90
N SER A 55 -27.60 -8.08 8.13
CA SER A 55 -27.85 -6.74 7.60
C SER A 55 -28.05 -5.74 8.75
N GLY A 56 -27.62 -4.52 8.54
CA GLY A 56 -28.13 -3.42 9.35
C GLY A 56 -27.30 -2.15 9.30
N TRP A 57 -27.62 -1.26 8.38
CA TRP A 57 -28.13 0.11 8.57
C TRP A 57 -27.24 1.17 9.24
N LEU A 58 -27.28 2.30 8.54
CA LEU A 58 -27.10 3.69 8.95
C LEU A 58 -25.77 4.34 8.58
N LEU A 59 -25.80 5.29 7.68
CA LEU A 59 -26.15 6.72 7.71
C LEU A 59 -25.80 7.31 6.36
N GLY A 60 -26.57 7.99 5.66
CA GLY A 60 -27.37 9.17 5.91
C GLY A 60 -26.57 10.45 5.80
N GLY A 61 -26.79 11.20 4.71
CA GLY A 61 -26.72 12.61 4.82
C GLY A 61 -26.03 13.39 3.71
N LEU A 62 -26.86 14.03 2.90
CA LEU A 62 -26.73 15.29 2.18
C LEU A 62 -25.97 15.31 0.83
N ALA A 63 -26.80 15.45 -0.21
CA ALA A 63 -26.64 16.54 -1.18
C ALA A 63 -27.97 16.87 -1.87
N LEU A 64 -28.35 18.12 -1.76
CA LEU A 64 -29.33 18.88 -2.56
C LEU A 64 -28.96 18.88 -4.04
N ALA A 65 -29.78 18.90 -5.03
CA ALA A 65 -31.00 19.58 -5.40
C ALA A 65 -31.24 19.41 -6.89
N GLY A 66 -32.48 19.44 -7.27
CA GLY A 66 -33.01 19.96 -8.52
C GLY A 66 -33.46 18.93 -9.51
N GLY A 67 -34.70 18.74 -9.71
CA GLY A 67 -35.76 19.40 -10.23
C GLY A 67 -36.72 18.52 -11.01
N ALA A 68 -37.97 18.55 -10.60
CA ALA A 68 -39.23 18.69 -11.33
C ALA A 68 -39.63 17.57 -12.31
N ALA A 69 -40.72 17.02 -12.12
CA ALA A 69 -42.14 17.16 -12.28
C ALA A 69 -42.74 15.97 -13.02
N ALA A 70 -43.69 15.48 -12.58
CA ALA A 70 -45.14 15.42 -12.55
C ALA A 70 -45.60 14.09 -13.14
N ALA A 71 -46.60 13.42 -12.72
CA ALA A 71 -47.84 13.58 -12.08
C ALA A 71 -48.62 12.27 -12.17
N ALA A 72 -49.34 11.97 -11.13
CA ALA A 72 -50.67 11.50 -11.04
C ALA A 72 -50.97 10.05 -11.54
N GLY A 73 -51.60 9.23 -10.81
CA GLY A 73 -52.69 9.22 -9.90
C GLY A 73 -53.12 7.80 -9.64
N GLY A 74 -53.54 7.51 -8.50
CA GLY A 74 -54.77 7.07 -8.01
C GLY A 74 -54.96 5.54 -8.04
N GLY A 75 -55.15 4.91 -6.97
CA GLY A 75 -56.05 4.82 -6.00
C GLY A 75 -56.61 3.42 -5.78
N GLY A 76 -56.60 2.96 -4.55
CA GLY A 76 -57.70 2.23 -3.94
C GLY A 76 -57.71 0.69 -4.08
N GLY A 77 -57.41 -0.05 -3.03
CA GLY A 77 -58.33 -0.42 -2.05
C GLY A 77 -58.84 -1.86 -2.13
N GLY A 78 -58.58 -2.67 -1.11
CA GLY A 78 -59.63 -3.50 -0.56
C GLY A 78 -59.62 -5.01 -0.76
N SER A 79 -59.12 -5.69 0.29
CA SER A 79 -59.76 -6.77 1.08
C SER A 79 -60.09 -8.15 0.47
N SER A 80 -59.47 -9.13 1.15
CA SER A 80 -60.07 -10.36 1.75
C SER A 80 -60.94 -11.28 0.92
N GLY A 81 -60.63 -12.53 0.98
CA GLY A 81 -61.57 -13.63 0.78
C GLY A 81 -60.94 -14.99 0.59
N ASP A 82 -61.12 -15.77 1.59
CA ASP A 82 -60.80 -17.16 1.84
C ASP A 82 -61.29 -18.19 0.79
N ASP A 83 -60.71 -19.35 0.94
CA ASP A 83 -61.19 -20.72 0.75
C ASP A 83 -61.30 -21.36 -0.65
N GLY A 84 -60.74 -22.55 -0.73
CA GLY A 84 -61.30 -23.60 -1.55
C GLY A 84 -60.36 -24.54 -2.25
N GLY A 85 -60.06 -25.67 -1.57
CA GLY A 85 -59.31 -26.78 -2.09
C GLY A 85 -59.78 -27.36 -3.42
N GLY A 86 -58.88 -27.98 -4.10
CA GLY A 86 -59.19 -28.76 -5.27
C GLY A 86 -57.94 -29.36 -5.91
N GLY A 87 -57.63 -30.62 -5.55
CA GLY A 87 -56.65 -31.39 -6.28
C GLY A 87 -57.01 -31.51 -7.77
N GLY A 88 -56.06 -31.26 -8.63
CA GLY A 88 -56.23 -31.43 -10.07
C GLY A 88 -54.90 -31.70 -10.71
N GLY A 89 -54.78 -32.87 -11.30
CA GLY A 89 -53.67 -33.40 -12.01
C GLY A 89 -52.89 -32.40 -12.87
N GLY A 90 -51.61 -32.40 -12.71
CA GLY A 90 -50.69 -31.68 -13.58
C GLY A 90 -50.79 -32.15 -15.04
N GLY A 91 -51.56 -31.43 -15.79
CA GLY A 91 -51.48 -31.47 -17.24
C GLY A 91 -50.22 -30.74 -17.62
N THR A 92 -49.22 -31.48 -18.12
CA THR A 92 -47.99 -30.91 -18.72
C THR A 92 -48.41 -30.14 -19.96
N VAL A 93 -48.60 -28.83 -19.83
CA VAL A 93 -48.66 -27.97 -21.01
C VAL A 93 -47.21 -27.75 -21.45
N PRO A 94 -46.81 -28.16 -22.68
CA PRO A 94 -45.49 -27.88 -23.22
C PRO A 94 -45.24 -26.36 -23.08
N GLY A 95 -44.08 -25.98 -22.53
CA GLY A 95 -43.72 -24.57 -22.35
C GLY A 95 -43.80 -23.83 -23.68
N SER A 96 -44.53 -22.75 -23.73
CA SER A 96 -44.63 -21.91 -24.96
C SER A 96 -43.55 -20.82 -24.93
N GLU A 97 -42.96 -20.58 -26.10
CA GLU A 97 -41.99 -19.47 -26.23
C GLU A 97 -42.65 -18.12 -26.03
N GLY A 98 -41.89 -17.14 -25.50
CA GLY A 98 -42.36 -15.75 -25.23
C GLY A 98 -43.17 -15.59 -23.95
N GLY A 99 -43.20 -16.61 -23.08
CA GLY A 99 -43.93 -16.56 -21.80
C GLY A 99 -43.02 -16.27 -20.62
N GLN A 100 -43.66 -16.06 -19.45
CA GLN A 100 -42.98 -16.00 -18.16
C GLN A 100 -43.37 -17.25 -17.35
N TYR A 101 -42.35 -17.96 -16.88
CA TYR A 101 -42.47 -19.14 -16.05
C TYR A 101 -42.22 -18.78 -14.60
N SER A 102 -43.27 -18.83 -13.75
CA SER A 102 -43.21 -18.58 -12.29
C SER A 102 -43.73 -19.82 -11.57
N GLY A 103 -43.04 -20.20 -10.50
CA GLY A 103 -43.37 -21.44 -9.76
C GLY A 103 -42.72 -22.68 -10.39
N ASN A 104 -43.15 -23.88 -9.93
CA ASN A 104 -42.61 -25.15 -10.38
C ASN A 104 -43.20 -25.55 -11.74
N GLN A 105 -42.46 -25.42 -12.84
CA GLN A 105 -42.96 -25.70 -14.18
C GLN A 105 -41.99 -26.62 -14.99
N GLN A 106 -42.58 -27.34 -15.92
CA GLN A 106 -41.83 -28.22 -16.84
C GLN A 106 -41.79 -27.61 -18.24
N LEU A 107 -40.58 -27.35 -18.78
CA LEU A 107 -40.39 -26.83 -20.13
C LEU A 107 -40.53 -27.93 -21.17
N ALA A 108 -39.86 -29.06 -21.00
CA ALA A 108 -40.02 -30.26 -21.81
C ALA A 108 -40.09 -31.51 -20.94
N ALA A 109 -41.08 -32.38 -21.18
CA ALA A 109 -41.25 -33.64 -20.45
C ALA A 109 -40.31 -34.73 -20.99
N PRO A 110 -40.00 -35.79 -20.22
CA PRO A 110 -39.24 -36.91 -20.71
C PRO A 110 -39.80 -37.50 -22.00
N GLY A 111 -38.91 -37.66 -23.01
CA GLY A 111 -39.32 -38.19 -24.33
C GLY A 111 -40.06 -37.21 -25.24
N THR A 112 -40.13 -35.92 -24.88
CA THR A 112 -40.67 -34.88 -25.77
C THR A 112 -39.59 -34.01 -26.38
N ASP A 113 -39.81 -33.60 -27.65
CA ASP A 113 -38.99 -32.64 -28.38
C ASP A 113 -39.79 -31.35 -28.61
N ILE A 114 -39.22 -30.22 -28.06
CA ILE A 114 -39.81 -28.89 -28.15
C ILE A 114 -38.84 -27.99 -28.89
N SER A 115 -39.32 -27.23 -29.88
CA SER A 115 -38.54 -26.25 -30.61
C SER A 115 -39.12 -24.84 -30.45
N TRP A 116 -38.28 -23.89 -30.05
CA TRP A 116 -38.59 -22.46 -30.04
C TRP A 116 -37.82 -21.78 -31.16
N ASP A 117 -38.53 -21.16 -32.12
CA ASP A 117 -37.93 -20.58 -33.31
C ASP A 117 -38.24 -19.10 -33.54
N ARG A 118 -39.00 -18.48 -32.62
CA ARG A 118 -39.31 -17.04 -32.65
C ARG A 118 -38.25 -16.23 -31.94
N ASN A 119 -37.98 -15.07 -32.47
CA ASN A 119 -37.04 -14.11 -31.81
C ASN A 119 -37.76 -13.34 -30.70
N VAL A 120 -38.10 -14.06 -29.65
CA VAL A 120 -38.79 -13.55 -28.42
C VAL A 120 -37.97 -13.93 -27.19
N GLU A 121 -38.24 -13.24 -26.09
CA GLU A 121 -37.68 -13.57 -24.80
C GLU A 121 -38.65 -14.45 -24.00
N THR A 122 -38.16 -15.59 -23.56
CA THR A 122 -38.86 -16.49 -22.62
C THR A 122 -38.16 -16.37 -21.26
N ARG A 123 -38.93 -16.09 -20.19
CA ARG A 123 -38.39 -15.80 -18.85
C ARG A 123 -38.71 -16.90 -17.86
N VAL A 124 -37.71 -17.32 -17.10
CA VAL A 124 -37.84 -18.18 -15.93
C VAL A 124 -37.56 -17.32 -14.70
N VAL A 125 -38.58 -17.13 -13.86
CA VAL A 125 -38.52 -16.38 -12.58
C VAL A 125 -38.97 -17.23 -11.40
N GLY A 126 -38.97 -18.53 -11.56
CA GLY A 126 -39.29 -19.57 -10.59
C GLY A 126 -38.56 -20.84 -10.99
N ASN A 127 -39.02 -22.00 -10.49
CA ASN A 127 -38.33 -23.27 -10.75
C ASN A 127 -38.86 -23.89 -12.04
N ALA A 128 -38.00 -24.04 -13.04
CA ALA A 128 -38.31 -24.71 -14.27
C ALA A 128 -37.43 -25.96 -14.46
N ARG A 129 -37.97 -26.99 -15.18
CA ARG A 129 -37.24 -28.21 -15.45
C ARG A 129 -37.33 -28.57 -16.92
N ASN A 130 -36.22 -28.97 -17.50
CA ASN A 130 -36.15 -29.61 -18.81
C ASN A 130 -35.72 -31.06 -18.67
N GLU A 131 -36.61 -32.02 -18.90
CA GLU A 131 -36.32 -33.45 -18.83
C GLU A 131 -36.39 -34.12 -20.21
N GLY A 132 -36.79 -33.38 -21.25
CA GLY A 132 -36.87 -33.80 -22.65
C GLY A 132 -35.81 -33.10 -23.49
N THR A 133 -36.07 -32.88 -24.77
CA THR A 133 -35.28 -32.06 -25.66
C THR A 133 -35.94 -30.69 -25.82
N LEU A 134 -35.25 -29.63 -25.43
CA LEU A 134 -35.63 -28.24 -25.70
C LEU A 134 -34.61 -27.60 -26.64
N GLN A 135 -35.01 -27.25 -27.84
CA GLN A 135 -34.19 -26.59 -28.85
C GLN A 135 -34.64 -25.12 -28.99
N ILE A 136 -33.74 -24.18 -28.79
CA ILE A 136 -33.98 -22.75 -28.99
C ILE A 136 -33.17 -22.32 -30.20
N SER A 137 -33.80 -22.08 -31.33
CA SER A 137 -33.16 -21.72 -32.58
C SER A 137 -32.96 -20.22 -32.74
N ALA A 138 -33.81 -19.39 -32.10
CA ALA A 138 -33.75 -17.95 -32.07
C ALA A 138 -34.34 -17.41 -30.77
N GLY A 139 -34.07 -16.13 -30.43
CA GLY A 139 -34.57 -15.46 -29.24
C GLY A 139 -33.72 -15.69 -28.02
N THR A 140 -34.29 -15.41 -26.82
CA THR A 140 -33.57 -15.46 -25.54
C THR A 140 -34.34 -16.34 -24.54
N LEU A 141 -33.65 -17.31 -23.93
CA LEU A 141 -34.09 -17.93 -22.71
C LEU A 141 -33.38 -17.20 -21.56
N ALA A 142 -34.14 -16.51 -20.73
CA ALA A 142 -33.61 -15.74 -19.61
C ALA A 142 -34.08 -16.36 -18.28
N VAL A 143 -33.13 -16.71 -17.43
CA VAL A 143 -33.35 -17.14 -16.04
C VAL A 143 -32.96 -15.97 -15.16
N ARG A 144 -33.91 -15.47 -14.33
CA ARG A 144 -33.76 -14.19 -13.64
C ARG A 144 -34.44 -14.16 -12.28
N ASN A 145 -33.98 -13.24 -11.41
CA ASN A 145 -34.68 -12.90 -10.15
C ASN A 145 -34.95 -14.17 -9.30
N ASP A 146 -33.89 -14.80 -8.84
CA ASP A 146 -33.93 -16.07 -8.09
C ASP A 146 -34.57 -17.25 -8.88
N GLY A 147 -34.68 -17.13 -10.19
CA GLY A 147 -35.20 -18.21 -11.05
C GLY A 147 -34.20 -19.34 -11.18
N GLN A 148 -34.66 -20.58 -11.15
CA GLN A 148 -33.81 -21.77 -11.31
C GLN A 148 -34.27 -22.59 -12.54
N LEU A 149 -33.33 -22.98 -13.38
CA LEU A 149 -33.56 -23.91 -14.48
C LEU A 149 -32.73 -25.18 -14.29
N ARG A 150 -33.38 -26.30 -14.05
CA ARG A 150 -32.72 -27.61 -14.00
C ARG A 150 -32.84 -28.32 -15.35
N ASN A 151 -31.73 -28.63 -15.96
CA ASN A 151 -31.67 -29.40 -17.21
C ASN A 151 -31.26 -30.85 -16.95
N GLY A 152 -32.19 -31.77 -16.88
CA GLY A 152 -31.95 -33.22 -16.83
C GLY A 152 -31.97 -33.91 -18.20
N GLY A 153 -32.49 -33.23 -19.21
CA GLY A 153 -32.60 -33.71 -20.62
C GLY A 153 -31.52 -33.09 -21.56
N THR A 154 -31.98 -32.62 -22.72
CA THR A 154 -31.10 -31.92 -23.67
C THR A 154 -31.61 -30.48 -23.88
N LEU A 155 -30.76 -29.51 -23.65
CA LEU A 155 -30.99 -28.11 -23.95
C LEU A 155 -30.06 -27.66 -25.08
N ARG A 156 -30.60 -27.22 -26.21
CA ARG A 156 -29.84 -26.72 -27.35
C ARG A 156 -30.07 -25.27 -27.61
N ILE A 157 -28.98 -24.48 -27.64
CA ILE A 157 -29.00 -23.04 -27.92
C ILE A 157 -28.37 -22.82 -29.30
N GLY A 158 -29.19 -22.53 -30.31
CA GLY A 158 -28.74 -22.33 -31.66
C GLY A 158 -28.00 -21.01 -31.89
N GLN A 159 -27.36 -20.86 -33.06
CA GLN A 159 -26.50 -19.71 -33.37
C GLN A 159 -27.18 -18.33 -33.21
N ALA A 160 -28.49 -18.23 -33.48
CA ALA A 160 -29.27 -16.99 -33.36
C ALA A 160 -29.96 -16.86 -32.00
N ALA A 161 -29.68 -17.76 -31.06
CA ALA A 161 -30.29 -17.77 -29.72
C ALA A 161 -29.30 -17.37 -28.64
N ARG A 162 -29.87 -16.95 -27.52
CA ARG A 162 -29.10 -16.60 -26.31
C ARG A 162 -29.71 -17.25 -25.08
N LEU A 163 -28.84 -17.78 -24.24
CA LEU A 163 -29.15 -18.16 -22.87
C LEU A 163 -28.59 -17.05 -21.94
N LEU A 164 -29.45 -16.47 -21.12
CA LEU A 164 -29.12 -15.37 -20.21
C LEU A 164 -29.45 -15.78 -18.77
N LEU A 165 -28.48 -15.73 -17.90
CA LEU A 165 -28.60 -15.92 -16.46
C LEU A 165 -28.25 -14.59 -15.79
N GLU A 166 -29.17 -14.00 -15.03
CA GLU A 166 -28.96 -12.70 -14.41
C GLU A 166 -29.77 -12.49 -13.13
N ASN A 167 -29.31 -11.62 -12.24
CA ASN A 167 -30.00 -11.27 -10.98
C ASN A 167 -30.33 -12.56 -10.20
N ASP A 168 -29.31 -13.29 -9.75
CA ASP A 168 -29.44 -14.56 -9.03
C ASP A 168 -30.18 -15.66 -9.83
N GLY A 169 -30.11 -15.60 -11.16
CA GLY A 169 -30.64 -16.62 -12.05
C GLY A 169 -29.69 -17.80 -12.21
N GLU A 170 -30.14 -19.03 -11.92
CA GLU A 170 -29.33 -20.23 -11.84
C GLU A 170 -29.70 -21.26 -12.92
N LEU A 171 -28.69 -21.88 -13.53
CA LEU A 171 -28.86 -23.07 -14.38
C LEU A 171 -28.05 -24.25 -13.84
N ASP A 172 -28.76 -25.29 -13.43
CA ASP A 172 -28.19 -26.56 -12.99
C ASP A 172 -28.31 -27.60 -14.14
N ASN A 173 -27.17 -27.91 -14.79
CA ASN A 173 -27.13 -28.84 -15.93
C ASN A 173 -26.69 -30.25 -15.54
N HIS A 174 -27.61 -31.16 -15.33
CA HIS A 174 -27.36 -32.59 -15.14
C HIS A 174 -27.41 -33.43 -16.43
N GLY A 175 -27.95 -32.88 -17.54
CA GLY A 175 -28.09 -33.51 -18.82
C GLY A 175 -27.07 -33.06 -19.85
N HIS A 176 -27.53 -32.67 -21.03
CA HIS A 176 -26.73 -32.14 -22.13
C HIS A 176 -27.10 -30.68 -22.40
N LEU A 177 -26.13 -29.78 -22.34
CA LEU A 177 -26.24 -28.42 -22.83
C LEU A 177 -25.40 -28.28 -24.10
N ASP A 178 -26.04 -28.10 -25.25
CA ASP A 178 -25.39 -27.91 -26.59
C ASP A 178 -25.52 -26.42 -26.96
N LEU A 179 -24.40 -25.70 -26.98
CA LEU A 179 -24.31 -24.25 -27.16
C LEU A 179 -23.61 -23.91 -28.49
N GLN A 180 -24.34 -23.30 -29.41
CA GLN A 180 -23.81 -22.72 -30.66
C GLN A 180 -24.03 -21.21 -30.73
N GLY A 181 -24.88 -20.64 -29.87
CA GLY A 181 -25.21 -19.25 -29.75
C GLY A 181 -24.44 -18.55 -28.66
N GLN A 182 -25.14 -17.72 -27.87
CA GLN A 182 -24.57 -16.95 -26.80
C GLN A 182 -24.99 -17.50 -25.44
N LEU A 183 -24.05 -17.58 -24.48
CA LEU A 183 -24.31 -17.74 -23.08
C LEU A 183 -23.82 -16.48 -22.36
N GLN A 184 -24.67 -15.89 -21.55
CA GLN A 184 -24.32 -14.70 -20.79
C GLN A 184 -24.76 -14.84 -19.34
N LEU A 185 -23.81 -14.74 -18.43
CA LEU A 185 -24.00 -14.67 -16.99
C LEU A 185 -23.67 -13.24 -16.56
N GLN A 186 -24.54 -12.61 -15.77
CA GLN A 186 -24.33 -11.25 -15.28
C GLN A 186 -25.13 -10.99 -14.00
N ARG A 187 -24.62 -10.11 -13.13
CA ARG A 187 -25.30 -9.73 -11.90
C ARG A 187 -25.71 -10.96 -11.07
N ASP A 188 -24.72 -11.69 -10.59
CA ASP A 188 -24.86 -12.87 -9.74
C ASP A 188 -25.59 -14.04 -10.44
N GLY A 189 -25.48 -14.13 -11.77
CA GLY A 189 -25.99 -15.28 -12.53
C GLY A 189 -25.04 -16.46 -12.46
N SER A 190 -25.53 -17.68 -12.19
CA SER A 190 -24.71 -18.88 -12.03
C SER A 190 -25.07 -20.04 -12.97
N LEU A 191 -24.06 -20.82 -13.38
CA LEU A 191 -24.23 -22.06 -14.10
C LEU A 191 -23.39 -23.17 -13.50
N GLU A 192 -24.05 -24.20 -12.96
CA GLU A 192 -23.39 -25.43 -12.53
C GLU A 192 -23.56 -26.54 -13.59
N ASN A 193 -22.44 -27.11 -14.07
CA ASN A 193 -22.48 -28.20 -15.03
C ASN A 193 -22.07 -29.54 -14.42
N HIS A 194 -23.03 -30.32 -13.97
CA HIS A 194 -22.85 -31.70 -13.52
C HIS A 194 -22.88 -32.72 -14.64
N GLY A 195 -23.44 -32.37 -15.78
CA GLY A 195 -23.62 -33.23 -16.96
C GLY A 195 -22.56 -32.98 -18.03
N THR A 196 -23.02 -32.75 -19.25
CA THR A 196 -22.15 -32.40 -20.39
C THR A 196 -22.56 -31.06 -20.96
N LEU A 197 -21.60 -30.12 -21.04
CA LEU A 197 -21.72 -28.87 -21.75
C LEU A 197 -20.83 -28.94 -23.00
N SER A 198 -21.41 -28.79 -24.17
CA SER A 198 -20.68 -28.76 -25.44
C SER A 198 -20.91 -27.42 -26.12
N ALA A 199 -19.87 -26.63 -26.33
CA ALA A 199 -19.93 -25.34 -27.00
C ALA A 199 -19.08 -25.36 -28.29
N ARG A 200 -19.65 -24.89 -29.39
CA ARG A 200 -18.96 -24.86 -30.69
C ARG A 200 -19.17 -23.53 -31.40
N GLY A 201 -18.10 -22.76 -31.61
CA GLY A 201 -18.17 -21.44 -32.19
C GLY A 201 -19.04 -20.45 -31.43
N ALA A 202 -19.31 -20.77 -30.18
CA ALA A 202 -20.16 -20.00 -29.28
C ALA A 202 -19.39 -18.84 -28.63
N ALA A 203 -20.12 -17.89 -28.05
CA ALA A 203 -19.58 -16.85 -27.20
C ALA A 203 -20.14 -17.01 -25.79
N ILE A 204 -19.27 -17.19 -24.79
CA ILE A 204 -19.62 -17.26 -23.38
C ILE A 204 -19.10 -16.01 -22.70
N ARG A 205 -19.96 -15.28 -21.99
CA ARG A 205 -19.61 -14.08 -21.26
C ARG A 205 -20.07 -14.20 -19.82
N ILE A 206 -19.18 -13.88 -18.90
CA ILE A 206 -19.39 -13.94 -17.47
C ILE A 206 -18.96 -12.57 -16.92
N ASP A 207 -19.91 -11.80 -16.39
CA ASP A 207 -19.69 -10.42 -15.97
C ASP A 207 -20.16 -10.20 -14.52
N GLY A 208 -19.47 -9.32 -13.78
CA GLY A 208 -19.80 -8.98 -12.40
C GLY A 208 -19.36 -10.08 -11.44
N ASP A 209 -20.22 -10.45 -10.48
CA ASP A 209 -19.96 -11.50 -9.48
C ASP A 209 -20.57 -12.86 -9.93
N SER A 210 -20.60 -13.09 -11.24
CA SER A 210 -21.23 -14.28 -11.82
C SER A 210 -20.23 -15.43 -11.94
N GLU A 211 -20.73 -16.68 -11.85
CA GLU A 211 -19.92 -17.88 -11.79
C GLU A 211 -20.33 -18.94 -12.82
N LEU A 212 -19.34 -19.62 -13.40
CA LEU A 212 -19.54 -20.83 -14.19
C LEU A 212 -18.71 -21.97 -13.63
N GLU A 213 -19.38 -22.94 -13.01
CA GLU A 213 -18.73 -24.11 -12.45
C GLU A 213 -18.94 -25.35 -13.33
N ASN A 214 -17.84 -26.05 -13.65
CA ASN A 214 -17.88 -27.33 -14.37
C ASN A 214 -17.55 -28.48 -13.43
N LEU A 215 -18.56 -29.18 -12.95
CA LEU A 215 -18.43 -30.38 -12.11
C LEU A 215 -18.52 -31.69 -12.91
N GLY A 216 -18.78 -31.58 -14.22
CA GLY A 216 -18.95 -32.70 -15.15
C GLY A 216 -17.94 -32.70 -16.30
N ARG A 217 -18.47 -32.77 -17.53
CA ARG A 217 -17.69 -32.69 -18.75
C ARG A 217 -18.03 -31.43 -19.52
N MET A 218 -17.01 -30.62 -19.83
CA MET A 218 -17.16 -29.44 -20.68
C MET A 218 -16.26 -29.56 -21.93
N GLU A 219 -16.82 -29.32 -23.10
CA GLU A 219 -16.09 -29.31 -24.39
C GLU A 219 -16.28 -27.96 -25.08
N LEU A 220 -15.20 -27.23 -25.26
CA LEU A 220 -15.17 -25.94 -25.94
C LEU A 220 -14.41 -26.09 -27.26
N ARG A 221 -15.07 -25.80 -28.38
CA ARG A 221 -14.45 -25.85 -29.71
C ARG A 221 -14.63 -24.51 -30.41
N ASP A 222 -13.51 -23.87 -30.76
CA ASP A 222 -13.49 -22.52 -31.34
C ASP A 222 -14.40 -21.54 -30.56
N THR A 223 -14.47 -21.74 -29.24
CA THR A 223 -15.34 -20.99 -28.32
C THR A 223 -14.52 -20.05 -27.47
N LEU A 224 -14.92 -18.77 -27.44
CA LEU A 224 -14.31 -17.74 -26.58
C LEU A 224 -15.15 -17.58 -25.34
N VAL A 225 -14.49 -17.75 -24.18
CA VAL A 225 -15.04 -17.44 -22.86
C VAL A 225 -14.40 -16.13 -22.38
N THR A 226 -15.24 -15.13 -22.06
CA THR A 226 -14.78 -13.83 -21.57
C THR A 226 -15.31 -13.61 -20.16
N LEU A 227 -14.43 -13.36 -19.22
CA LEU A 227 -14.73 -13.04 -17.82
C LEU A 227 -14.39 -11.59 -17.55
N SER A 228 -15.21 -10.89 -16.75
CA SER A 228 -14.95 -9.51 -16.35
C SER A 228 -15.62 -9.14 -15.03
N GLY A 229 -15.08 -8.15 -14.33
CA GLY A 229 -15.51 -7.80 -12.98
C GLY A 229 -14.84 -8.67 -11.95
N GLU A 230 -15.61 -9.29 -11.08
CA GLU A 230 -15.22 -10.24 -10.03
C GLU A 230 -15.71 -11.66 -10.37
N SER A 231 -15.90 -11.95 -11.67
CA SER A 231 -16.47 -13.20 -12.14
C SER A 231 -15.48 -14.37 -12.10
N GLU A 232 -16.00 -15.59 -11.91
CA GLU A 232 -15.20 -16.79 -11.69
C GLU A 232 -15.57 -17.92 -12.69
N PHE A 233 -14.53 -18.68 -13.06
CA PHE A 233 -14.68 -19.92 -13.81
C PHE A 233 -13.95 -21.05 -13.09
N ASP A 234 -14.72 -22.07 -12.64
CA ASP A 234 -14.20 -23.24 -11.97
C ASP A 234 -14.29 -24.50 -12.83
N ASN A 235 -13.18 -25.21 -12.93
CA ASN A 235 -13.18 -26.56 -13.48
C ASN A 235 -12.95 -27.58 -12.37
N GLY A 236 -14.02 -27.94 -11.69
CA GLY A 236 -14.07 -28.93 -10.62
C GLY A 236 -13.95 -28.35 -9.22
N GLU A 237 -14.53 -29.04 -8.27
CA GLU A 237 -14.31 -28.85 -6.84
C GLU A 237 -13.22 -29.77 -6.31
N ARG A 238 -12.68 -29.48 -5.11
CA ARG A 238 -11.63 -30.27 -4.43
C ARG A 238 -11.89 -31.79 -4.35
N ARG A 239 -13.09 -32.30 -4.55
CA ARG A 239 -13.48 -33.71 -4.42
C ARG A 239 -14.11 -34.32 -5.68
N ARG A 240 -14.22 -33.58 -6.77
CA ARG A 240 -14.82 -34.05 -8.03
C ARG A 240 -13.85 -33.85 -9.19
N ASN A 241 -13.62 -34.91 -9.96
CA ASN A 241 -12.81 -34.86 -11.18
C ASN A 241 -13.65 -34.32 -12.35
N ALA A 242 -13.64 -33.02 -12.56
CA ALA A 242 -14.21 -32.42 -13.75
C ALA A 242 -13.27 -32.60 -14.94
N SER A 243 -13.83 -32.57 -16.15
CA SER A 243 -13.07 -32.65 -17.39
C SER A 243 -13.43 -31.50 -18.32
N LEU A 244 -12.41 -30.70 -18.66
CA LEU A 244 -12.52 -29.61 -19.61
C LEU A 244 -11.64 -29.92 -20.83
N VAL A 245 -12.24 -29.95 -22.03
CA VAL A 245 -11.56 -30.08 -23.31
C VAL A 245 -11.70 -28.77 -24.06
N VAL A 246 -10.57 -28.15 -24.47
CA VAL A 246 -10.56 -26.90 -25.22
C VAL A 246 -9.82 -27.09 -26.54
N GLU A 247 -10.54 -26.99 -27.65
CA GLU A 247 -10.00 -27.07 -29.00
C GLU A 247 -10.14 -25.71 -29.72
N GLY A 248 -9.21 -24.77 -29.44
CA GLY A 248 -9.28 -23.38 -29.93
C GLY A 248 -10.18 -22.45 -29.09
N GLY A 249 -10.11 -21.14 -29.35
CA GLY A 249 -10.84 -20.11 -28.61
C GLY A 249 -10.11 -19.76 -27.32
N GLY A 250 -10.53 -20.31 -26.19
CA GLY A 250 -9.89 -20.10 -24.86
C GLY A 250 -10.58 -19.06 -24.00
N PHE A 251 -9.88 -18.60 -22.97
CA PHE A 251 -10.39 -17.73 -21.91
C PHE A 251 -9.69 -16.36 -21.91
N VAL A 252 -10.47 -15.30 -21.81
CA VAL A 252 -9.97 -13.93 -21.66
C VAL A 252 -10.56 -13.33 -20.39
N LEU A 253 -9.68 -13.00 -19.46
CA LEU A 253 -10.01 -12.45 -18.16
C LEU A 253 -9.69 -10.96 -18.10
N GLY A 254 -10.59 -10.16 -17.52
CA GLY A 254 -10.42 -8.74 -17.29
C GLY A 254 -10.92 -8.34 -15.90
N GLY A 255 -10.37 -7.28 -15.33
CA GLY A 255 -10.73 -6.85 -13.97
C GLY A 255 -10.13 -7.74 -12.91
N MET A 256 -10.95 -8.23 -12.00
CA MET A 256 -10.59 -9.14 -10.92
C MET A 256 -11.08 -10.58 -11.19
N ALA A 257 -11.36 -10.92 -12.43
CA ALA A 257 -11.84 -12.23 -12.80
C ALA A 257 -10.81 -13.34 -12.56
N GLU A 258 -11.30 -14.52 -12.14
CA GLU A 258 -10.50 -15.66 -11.71
C GLU A 258 -10.78 -16.91 -12.57
N PHE A 259 -9.77 -17.75 -12.72
CA PHE A 259 -9.83 -19.03 -13.42
C PHE A 259 -9.21 -20.13 -12.58
N ASP A 260 -10.04 -21.03 -12.07
CA ASP A 260 -9.60 -22.10 -11.21
C ASP A 260 -9.73 -23.48 -11.88
N ASN A 261 -8.72 -24.33 -11.67
CA ASN A 261 -8.73 -25.70 -12.16
C ASN A 261 -8.42 -26.71 -11.05
N HIS A 262 -9.42 -27.43 -10.61
CA HIS A 262 -9.28 -28.59 -9.72
C HIS A 262 -9.38 -29.94 -10.44
N GLY A 263 -9.81 -29.92 -11.70
CA GLY A 263 -10.02 -31.08 -12.56
C GLY A 263 -8.90 -31.38 -13.55
N THR A 264 -9.30 -31.90 -14.70
CA THR A 264 -8.38 -32.17 -15.81
C THR A 264 -8.72 -31.26 -16.97
N ILE A 265 -7.73 -30.57 -17.51
CA ILE A 265 -7.84 -29.76 -18.72
C ILE A 265 -6.98 -30.37 -19.81
N THR A 266 -7.59 -30.61 -20.97
CA THR A 266 -6.87 -30.95 -22.21
C THR A 266 -7.13 -29.85 -23.23
N ALA A 267 -6.05 -29.15 -23.62
CA ALA A 267 -6.13 -28.00 -24.50
C ALA A 267 -5.33 -28.21 -25.78
N SER A 268 -5.89 -27.81 -26.92
CA SER A 268 -5.23 -27.91 -28.22
C SER A 268 -5.75 -26.86 -29.20
N GLY A 269 -5.03 -26.66 -30.30
CA GLY A 269 -5.44 -25.73 -31.35
C GLY A 269 -4.89 -24.33 -31.21
N SER A 270 -5.64 -23.35 -31.77
CA SER A 270 -5.25 -21.93 -31.74
C SER A 270 -6.12 -21.16 -30.77
N PHE A 271 -5.49 -20.46 -29.82
CA PHE A 271 -6.18 -19.70 -28.78
C PHE A 271 -6.19 -18.22 -29.10
N ASN A 272 -7.18 -17.52 -28.52
CA ASN A 272 -7.25 -16.07 -28.60
C ASN A 272 -6.01 -15.46 -27.91
N GLN A 273 -5.40 -14.46 -28.54
CA GLN A 273 -4.16 -13.84 -28.08
C GLN A 273 -2.99 -14.82 -27.82
N GLY A 274 -3.05 -16.04 -28.36
CA GLY A 274 -1.98 -17.04 -28.29
C GLY A 274 -1.83 -17.73 -26.93
N ALA A 275 -2.85 -17.69 -26.08
CA ALA A 275 -2.86 -18.33 -24.77
C ALA A 275 -4.21 -18.99 -24.48
N LEU A 276 -4.22 -20.15 -23.81
CA LEU A 276 -5.44 -20.79 -23.31
C LEU A 276 -6.17 -19.85 -22.35
N VAL A 277 -5.45 -19.26 -21.41
CA VAL A 277 -5.93 -18.23 -20.50
C VAL A 277 -5.11 -16.95 -20.70
N HIS A 278 -5.78 -15.87 -21.08
CA HIS A 278 -5.19 -14.54 -21.22
C HIS A 278 -5.83 -13.59 -20.22
N ALA A 279 -5.12 -13.26 -19.16
CA ALA A 279 -5.59 -12.40 -18.07
C ALA A 279 -4.94 -11.03 -18.15
N VAL A 280 -5.76 -9.98 -18.20
CA VAL A 280 -5.35 -8.57 -18.06
C VAL A 280 -6.05 -8.03 -16.84
N THR A 281 -5.36 -8.08 -15.71
CA THR A 281 -5.95 -7.74 -14.43
C THR A 281 -5.93 -6.24 -14.18
N ALA A 282 -7.03 -5.74 -13.63
CA ALA A 282 -7.19 -4.36 -13.21
C ALA A 282 -8.09 -4.31 -11.98
N ARG A 283 -7.81 -3.40 -11.09
CA ARG A 283 -8.60 -3.22 -9.87
C ARG A 283 -10.03 -2.79 -10.19
N VAL A 284 -10.99 -3.42 -9.54
CA VAL A 284 -12.40 -3.03 -9.51
C VAL A 284 -12.71 -2.44 -8.13
N GLY A 285 -13.26 -1.24 -8.05
CA GLY A 285 -13.64 -0.61 -6.77
C GLY A 285 -12.46 -0.23 -5.86
N ASN A 286 -12.60 -0.50 -4.56
CA ASN A 286 -11.63 -0.19 -3.50
C ASN A 286 -10.93 -1.43 -2.93
N GLU A 287 -11.07 -2.58 -3.54
CA GLU A 287 -10.46 -3.83 -3.13
C GLU A 287 -8.93 -3.72 -3.04
N ARG A 288 -8.32 -4.38 -2.06
CA ARG A 288 -6.87 -4.33 -1.79
C ARG A 288 -6.20 -5.70 -1.91
N ASP A 289 -6.98 -6.74 -2.09
CA ASP A 289 -6.48 -8.10 -2.09
C ASP A 289 -5.78 -8.43 -3.40
N THR A 290 -4.88 -9.42 -3.37
CA THR A 290 -4.18 -9.90 -4.55
C THR A 290 -5.16 -10.70 -5.40
N ILE A 291 -5.20 -10.43 -6.71
CA ILE A 291 -6.04 -11.17 -7.67
C ILE A 291 -5.36 -12.49 -8.00
N GLU A 292 -6.01 -13.62 -7.74
CA GLU A 292 -5.56 -14.96 -8.15
C GLU A 292 -6.10 -15.30 -9.55
N ALA A 293 -5.64 -14.56 -10.57
CA ALA A 293 -6.19 -14.63 -11.92
C ALA A 293 -6.13 -16.02 -12.59
N PHE A 294 -5.25 -16.91 -12.10
CA PHE A 294 -5.15 -18.30 -12.56
C PHE A 294 -4.64 -19.17 -11.42
N ASP A 295 -5.42 -20.15 -11.04
CA ASP A 295 -5.06 -21.13 -10.02
C ASP A 295 -5.26 -22.56 -10.50
N ASN A 296 -4.15 -23.32 -10.60
CA ASN A 296 -4.19 -24.72 -11.02
C ASN A 296 -3.91 -25.65 -9.85
N HIS A 297 -4.90 -26.38 -9.41
CA HIS A 297 -4.84 -27.46 -8.44
C HIS A 297 -4.85 -28.85 -9.09
N GLY A 298 -5.24 -28.92 -10.40
CA GLY A 298 -5.46 -30.17 -11.12
C GLY A 298 -4.38 -30.50 -12.14
N GLN A 299 -4.80 -31.12 -13.23
CA GLN A 299 -3.93 -31.49 -14.35
C GLN A 299 -4.29 -30.67 -15.58
N LEU A 300 -3.29 -30.07 -16.23
CA LEU A 300 -3.44 -29.33 -17.45
C LEU A 300 -2.44 -29.83 -18.49
N SER A 301 -2.94 -30.25 -19.64
CA SER A 301 -2.13 -30.67 -20.80
C SER A 301 -2.42 -29.74 -21.98
N LEU A 302 -1.37 -29.14 -22.53
CA LEU A 302 -1.46 -28.32 -23.76
C LEU A 302 -0.70 -29.00 -24.91
N ASP A 303 -1.41 -29.31 -25.99
CA ASP A 303 -0.87 -29.80 -27.24
C ASP A 303 -1.01 -28.73 -28.33
N GLY A 304 0.11 -28.17 -28.80
CA GLY A 304 0.11 -27.11 -29.81
C GLY A 304 0.96 -25.91 -29.48
N ASN A 305 1.06 -24.97 -30.42
CA ASN A 305 1.94 -23.82 -30.31
C ASN A 305 1.21 -22.62 -29.64
N ALA A 306 1.00 -22.71 -28.34
CA ALA A 306 0.37 -21.65 -27.56
C ALA A 306 0.93 -21.62 -26.11
N ARG A 307 0.55 -20.63 -25.34
CA ARG A 307 0.78 -20.54 -23.91
C ARG A 307 -0.39 -21.17 -23.16
N VAL A 308 -0.14 -21.66 -21.95
CA VAL A 308 -1.19 -21.98 -21.00
C VAL A 308 -1.74 -20.69 -20.41
N LEU A 309 -0.84 -19.80 -19.92
CA LEU A 309 -1.21 -18.54 -19.31
C LEU A 309 -0.41 -17.39 -19.89
N THR A 310 -1.09 -16.28 -20.13
CA THR A 310 -0.50 -14.93 -20.21
C THR A 310 -1.15 -14.07 -19.14
N LEU A 311 -0.37 -13.59 -18.18
CA LEU A 311 -0.81 -12.69 -17.10
C LEU A 311 -0.21 -11.30 -17.29
N VAL A 312 -1.03 -10.29 -17.41
CA VAL A 312 -0.62 -8.89 -17.53
C VAL A 312 -1.15 -8.10 -16.32
N ALA A 313 -0.25 -7.55 -15.51
CA ALA A 313 -0.61 -6.80 -14.31
C ALA A 313 0.30 -5.57 -14.14
N ASP A 314 -0.22 -4.39 -14.50
CA ASP A 314 0.51 -3.12 -14.45
C ASP A 314 0.10 -2.22 -13.28
N SER A 315 -0.99 -2.51 -12.58
CA SER A 315 -1.58 -1.60 -11.60
C SER A 315 -1.96 -2.26 -10.27
N HIS A 316 -2.13 -3.56 -10.22
CA HIS A 316 -2.57 -4.29 -9.03
C HIS A 316 -1.88 -5.64 -8.93
N ALA A 317 -1.56 -6.08 -7.69
CA ALA A 317 -0.91 -7.36 -7.47
C ALA A 317 -1.78 -8.52 -7.99
N SER A 318 -1.22 -9.32 -8.88
CA SER A 318 -1.94 -10.42 -9.49
C SER A 318 -1.05 -11.64 -9.63
N THR A 319 -1.62 -12.81 -9.42
CA THR A 319 -0.91 -14.08 -9.41
C THR A 319 -1.46 -15.08 -10.41
N GLY A 320 -0.54 -15.88 -10.98
CA GLY A 320 -0.87 -17.13 -11.66
C GLY A 320 -0.13 -18.25 -10.94
N ILE A 321 -0.85 -19.24 -10.42
CA ILE A 321 -0.32 -20.25 -9.50
C ILE A 321 -0.51 -21.65 -10.09
N ASN A 322 0.54 -22.47 -10.04
CA ASN A 322 0.46 -23.91 -10.20
C ASN A 322 0.70 -24.55 -8.83
N ARG A 323 -0.36 -24.96 -8.16
CA ARG A 323 -0.36 -25.38 -6.74
C ARG A 323 0.37 -26.70 -6.51
N ARG A 324 0.70 -26.98 -5.27
CA ARG A 324 1.36 -28.22 -4.85
C ARG A 324 0.54 -29.45 -5.24
N GLY A 325 1.18 -30.40 -5.94
CA GLY A 325 0.51 -31.60 -6.46
C GLY A 325 -0.12 -31.44 -7.84
N ALA A 326 -0.33 -30.24 -8.30
CA ALA A 326 -0.83 -29.95 -9.63
C ALA A 326 0.23 -30.18 -10.72
N GLN A 327 -0.23 -30.41 -11.95
CA GLN A 327 0.66 -30.69 -13.08
C GLN A 327 0.24 -29.85 -14.29
N ILE A 328 1.23 -29.21 -14.91
CA ILE A 328 1.08 -28.59 -16.23
C ILE A 328 2.08 -29.23 -17.17
N THR A 329 1.60 -29.72 -18.31
CA THR A 329 2.44 -30.30 -19.37
C THR A 329 2.19 -29.54 -20.67
N SER A 330 3.27 -29.17 -21.38
CA SER A 330 3.20 -28.47 -22.67
C SER A 330 4.23 -29.01 -23.65
N ASN A 331 3.83 -29.21 -24.90
CA ASN A 331 4.72 -29.51 -26.01
C ASN A 331 4.86 -28.33 -26.99
N ALA A 332 4.42 -27.14 -26.60
CA ALA A 332 4.49 -25.94 -27.43
C ALA A 332 5.93 -25.66 -27.88
N ARG A 333 6.12 -25.29 -29.15
CA ARG A 333 7.44 -24.98 -29.72
C ARG A 333 7.65 -23.48 -29.77
N ASN A 334 8.83 -23.01 -29.34
CA ASN A 334 9.21 -21.60 -29.31
C ASN A 334 8.21 -20.68 -28.56
N HIS A 335 7.49 -21.25 -27.59
CA HIS A 335 6.55 -20.50 -26.75
C HIS A 335 6.87 -20.69 -25.26
N ALA A 336 6.53 -19.68 -24.47
CA ALA A 336 6.48 -19.84 -23.03
C ALA A 336 5.19 -20.56 -22.62
N THR A 337 5.28 -21.50 -21.69
CA THR A 337 4.07 -22.16 -21.15
C THR A 337 3.32 -21.21 -20.22
N LEU A 338 4.02 -20.60 -19.28
CA LEU A 338 3.50 -19.53 -18.41
C LEU A 338 4.25 -18.24 -18.70
N HIS A 339 3.53 -17.14 -18.90
CA HIS A 339 4.11 -15.83 -19.20
C HIS A 339 3.49 -14.73 -18.34
N ALA A 340 4.32 -13.86 -17.76
CA ALA A 340 3.87 -12.71 -16.98
C ALA A 340 4.50 -11.42 -17.48
N GLU A 341 3.72 -10.33 -17.46
CA GLU A 341 4.14 -8.98 -17.80
C GLU A 341 3.64 -7.98 -16.78
N GLY A 342 4.51 -7.03 -16.39
CA GLY A 342 4.19 -5.95 -15.47
C GLY A 342 4.72 -6.19 -14.05
N SER A 343 5.06 -5.11 -13.36
CA SER A 343 5.70 -5.14 -12.04
C SER A 343 4.82 -5.70 -10.91
N TYR A 344 3.55 -5.85 -11.17
CA TYR A 344 2.58 -6.42 -10.23
C TYR A 344 2.22 -7.88 -10.57
N ALA A 345 2.72 -8.44 -11.69
CA ALA A 345 2.48 -9.81 -12.10
C ALA A 345 3.45 -10.78 -11.42
N THR A 346 2.92 -11.83 -10.81
CA THR A 346 3.71 -12.90 -10.20
C THR A 346 3.26 -14.27 -10.72
N LEU A 347 4.19 -15.08 -11.16
CA LEU A 347 3.96 -16.51 -11.44
C LEU A 347 4.61 -17.36 -10.37
N LEU A 348 3.87 -18.29 -9.78
CA LEU A 348 4.32 -19.19 -8.74
C LEU A 348 4.09 -20.65 -9.16
N ASN A 349 5.16 -21.41 -9.34
CA ASN A 349 5.10 -22.85 -9.52
C ASN A 349 5.43 -23.58 -8.22
N GLN A 350 4.45 -24.22 -7.61
CA GLN A 350 4.62 -25.11 -6.46
C GLN A 350 4.39 -26.58 -6.84
N GLY A 351 3.82 -26.83 -8.01
CA GLY A 351 3.53 -28.14 -8.58
C GLY A 351 4.63 -28.63 -9.52
N THR A 352 4.23 -29.38 -10.52
CA THR A 352 5.13 -29.86 -11.59
C THR A 352 4.78 -29.20 -12.91
N LEU A 353 5.78 -28.58 -13.54
CA LEU A 353 5.69 -27.99 -14.87
C LEU A 353 6.65 -28.72 -15.80
N THR A 354 6.13 -29.38 -16.85
CA THR A 354 6.92 -30.15 -17.81
C THR A 354 6.77 -29.56 -19.21
N VAL A 355 7.88 -29.24 -19.86
CA VAL A 355 7.91 -28.76 -21.24
C VAL A 355 8.78 -29.64 -22.13
N THR A 356 8.32 -29.97 -23.35
CA THR A 356 8.96 -30.91 -24.24
C THR A 356 9.16 -30.43 -25.68
N GLY A 357 8.57 -29.29 -26.07
CA GLY A 357 8.68 -28.74 -27.43
C GLY A 357 10.02 -28.04 -27.71
N ASP A 358 10.50 -28.05 -28.94
CA ASP A 358 11.73 -27.34 -29.33
C ASP A 358 11.65 -25.84 -29.00
N GLY A 359 12.68 -25.27 -28.37
CA GLY A 359 12.74 -23.85 -28.00
C GLY A 359 11.70 -23.41 -26.94
N ALA A 360 11.03 -24.38 -26.29
CA ALA A 360 10.02 -24.08 -25.29
C ALA A 360 10.63 -23.43 -24.02
N VAL A 361 9.84 -22.57 -23.40
CA VAL A 361 10.17 -21.94 -22.12
C VAL A 361 9.10 -22.35 -21.10
N ALA A 362 9.50 -22.83 -19.94
CA ALA A 362 8.50 -23.18 -18.92
C ALA A 362 7.86 -21.94 -18.31
N MET A 363 8.63 -20.98 -17.82
CA MET A 363 8.16 -19.71 -17.26
C MET A 363 8.91 -18.55 -17.89
N SER A 364 8.20 -17.50 -18.28
CA SER A 364 8.78 -16.29 -18.89
C SER A 364 8.22 -15.03 -18.25
N GLY A 365 9.07 -14.03 -18.02
CA GLY A 365 8.69 -12.76 -17.42
C GLY A 365 9.24 -11.55 -18.16
N ALA A 366 8.46 -10.47 -18.17
CA ALA A 366 8.80 -9.20 -18.78
C ALA A 366 8.27 -8.01 -17.96
N ARG A 367 8.81 -6.81 -18.23
CA ARG A 367 8.35 -5.54 -17.63
C ARG A 367 8.29 -5.55 -16.09
N GLY A 368 9.29 -6.19 -15.44
CA GLY A 368 9.41 -6.22 -13.98
C GLY A 368 8.62 -7.32 -13.27
N ALA A 369 8.03 -8.27 -14.00
CA ALA A 369 7.33 -9.41 -13.42
C ALA A 369 8.22 -10.28 -12.51
N THR A 370 7.60 -11.00 -11.58
CA THR A 370 8.29 -11.92 -10.67
C THR A 370 7.91 -13.36 -11.00
N LEU A 371 8.92 -14.20 -11.24
CA LEU A 371 8.76 -15.64 -11.48
C LEU A 371 9.35 -16.41 -10.30
N ILE A 372 8.57 -17.30 -9.70
CA ILE A 372 8.98 -18.09 -8.54
C ILE A 372 8.78 -19.57 -8.83
N ASN A 373 9.85 -20.36 -8.69
CA ASN A 373 9.77 -21.81 -8.67
C ASN A 373 10.01 -22.32 -7.25
N ASP A 374 8.99 -22.92 -6.64
CA ASP A 374 9.03 -23.63 -5.35
C ASP A 374 8.57 -25.08 -5.50
N GLY A 375 8.44 -25.55 -6.75
CA GLY A 375 8.06 -26.89 -7.17
C GLY A 375 9.08 -27.50 -8.13
N VAL A 376 8.62 -28.28 -9.09
CA VAL A 376 9.47 -28.98 -10.06
C VAL A 376 9.25 -28.43 -11.45
N ILE A 377 10.32 -28.06 -12.14
CA ILE A 377 10.31 -27.78 -13.57
C ILE A 377 11.13 -28.85 -14.28
N ASN A 378 10.53 -29.53 -15.26
CA ASN A 378 11.20 -30.51 -16.09
C ASN A 378 11.33 -29.96 -17.52
N LEU A 379 12.56 -29.84 -17.99
CA LEU A 379 12.87 -29.58 -19.39
C LEU A 379 13.11 -30.90 -20.07
N GLY A 380 12.08 -31.41 -20.75
CA GLY A 380 12.05 -32.78 -21.28
C GLY A 380 11.67 -33.82 -20.22
N VAL A 381 11.61 -35.05 -20.64
CA VAL A 381 11.30 -36.26 -19.86
C VAL A 381 12.46 -37.25 -19.92
N ALA A 382 12.81 -37.85 -18.79
CA ALA A 382 13.88 -38.82 -18.72
C ALA A 382 13.61 -40.03 -19.69
N GLY A 383 14.55 -40.28 -20.60
CA GLY A 383 14.41 -41.31 -21.61
C GLY A 383 13.33 -41.09 -22.69
N GLY A 384 12.72 -39.90 -22.73
CA GLY A 384 11.70 -39.50 -23.71
C GLY A 384 12.29 -38.85 -24.95
N SER A 385 11.41 -38.64 -25.97
CA SER A 385 11.74 -37.82 -27.13
C SER A 385 11.55 -36.36 -26.76
N ASN A 386 12.63 -35.67 -26.46
CA ASN A 386 12.61 -34.26 -26.01
C ASN A 386 12.97 -33.33 -27.19
N GLY A 387 12.41 -32.11 -27.16
CA GLY A 387 12.91 -30.97 -27.93
C GLY A 387 14.30 -30.54 -27.48
N GLN A 388 14.87 -29.57 -28.17
CA GLN A 388 16.15 -28.96 -27.86
C GLN A 388 15.98 -27.45 -27.56
N ASN A 389 17.01 -26.85 -26.95
CA ASN A 389 17.02 -25.40 -26.64
C ASN A 389 15.90 -24.96 -25.69
N LEU A 390 15.50 -25.80 -24.74
CA LEU A 390 14.50 -25.46 -23.73
C LEU A 390 15.08 -24.56 -22.64
N VAL A 391 14.22 -23.75 -22.03
CA VAL A 391 14.58 -22.89 -20.88
C VAL A 391 13.55 -23.05 -19.77
N ALA A 392 14.01 -23.22 -18.52
CA ALA A 392 13.09 -23.33 -17.40
C ALA A 392 12.51 -21.98 -17.01
N MET A 393 13.36 -20.99 -16.77
CA MET A 393 12.94 -19.63 -16.38
C MET A 393 13.66 -18.59 -17.23
N GLN A 394 12.89 -17.72 -17.86
CA GLN A 394 13.41 -16.68 -18.74
C GLN A 394 12.93 -15.28 -18.34
N SER A 395 13.84 -14.30 -18.33
CA SER A 395 13.54 -12.88 -18.17
C SER A 395 13.88 -12.12 -19.46
N ASP A 396 13.15 -11.06 -19.78
CA ASP A 396 13.53 -10.04 -20.77
C ASP A 396 14.74 -9.20 -20.30
N GLY A 397 15.21 -9.42 -19.07
CA GLY A 397 16.23 -8.67 -18.35
C GLY A 397 15.68 -7.72 -17.30
N SER A 398 14.38 -7.49 -17.25
CA SER A 398 13.73 -6.67 -16.22
C SER A 398 13.00 -7.50 -15.16
N ALA A 399 12.58 -8.72 -15.48
CA ALA A 399 11.86 -9.60 -14.56
C ALA A 399 12.82 -10.29 -13.57
N THR A 400 12.30 -10.58 -12.37
CA THR A 400 13.01 -11.33 -11.34
C THR A 400 12.72 -12.82 -11.46
N LEU A 401 13.78 -13.64 -11.57
CA LEU A 401 13.73 -15.10 -11.55
C LEU A 401 14.17 -15.60 -10.16
N ASN A 402 13.33 -16.39 -9.50
CA ASN A 402 13.64 -16.92 -8.16
C ASN A 402 13.32 -18.41 -8.09
N ASN A 403 14.38 -19.24 -8.11
CA ASN A 403 14.28 -20.67 -7.81
C ASN A 403 14.49 -20.84 -6.31
N ARG A 404 13.38 -21.00 -5.55
CA ARG A 404 13.40 -21.10 -4.09
C ARG A 404 14.02 -22.42 -3.62
N ARG A 405 14.27 -22.56 -2.31
CA ARG A 405 14.84 -23.76 -1.66
C ARG A 405 14.09 -25.06 -2.00
N GLY A 406 12.76 -25.01 -2.13
CA GLY A 406 11.93 -26.12 -2.54
C GLY A 406 11.95 -26.40 -4.05
N GLY A 407 12.48 -25.47 -4.83
CA GLY A 407 12.45 -25.49 -6.27
C GLY A 407 13.51 -26.43 -6.85
N VAL A 408 13.10 -27.32 -7.75
CA VAL A 408 13.97 -28.24 -8.48
C VAL A 408 13.78 -28.04 -9.98
N ILE A 409 14.88 -27.88 -10.71
CA ILE A 409 14.87 -27.82 -12.17
C ILE A 409 15.66 -29.02 -12.70
N ASN A 410 14.98 -29.87 -13.47
CA ASN A 410 15.60 -31.04 -14.12
C ASN A 410 15.72 -30.79 -15.64
N ILE A 411 16.92 -30.88 -16.18
CA ILE A 411 17.19 -30.64 -17.60
C ILE A 411 17.56 -31.99 -18.27
N HIS A 412 16.57 -32.65 -18.87
CA HIS A 412 16.72 -33.87 -19.62
C HIS A 412 16.93 -33.62 -21.12
N ALA A 413 16.50 -32.49 -21.63
CA ALA A 413 16.63 -32.07 -23.00
C ALA A 413 18.02 -31.56 -23.34
N ASP A 414 18.49 -31.75 -24.58
CA ASP A 414 19.78 -31.28 -25.04
C ASP A 414 19.80 -29.77 -25.33
N ASN A 415 20.99 -29.12 -25.22
CA ASN A 415 21.22 -27.71 -25.48
C ASN A 415 20.27 -26.78 -24.69
N SER A 416 19.85 -27.20 -23.50
CA SER A 416 18.81 -26.53 -22.70
C SER A 416 19.37 -25.95 -21.42
N HIS A 417 18.72 -24.93 -20.86
CA HIS A 417 19.24 -24.18 -19.73
C HIS A 417 18.18 -23.92 -18.66
N ALA A 418 18.61 -23.89 -17.38
CA ALA A 418 17.70 -23.54 -16.29
C ALA A 418 17.29 -22.07 -16.37
N PHE A 419 18.23 -21.16 -16.63
CA PHE A 419 17.98 -19.72 -16.59
C PHE A 419 18.47 -19.01 -17.85
N ARG A 420 17.69 -18.01 -18.29
CA ARG A 420 18.07 -17.08 -19.34
C ARG A 420 17.64 -15.66 -18.93
N MET A 421 18.62 -14.72 -18.90
CA MET A 421 18.37 -13.30 -18.62
C MET A 421 18.47 -12.48 -19.91
N GLY A 422 17.55 -11.57 -20.14
CA GLY A 422 17.57 -10.64 -21.26
C GLY A 422 18.36 -9.37 -20.99
N ALA A 423 18.40 -8.50 -22.02
CA ALA A 423 19.22 -7.29 -22.03
C ALA A 423 18.55 -6.05 -21.42
N SER A 424 17.28 -6.07 -21.04
CA SER A 424 16.53 -4.87 -20.61
C SER A 424 17.02 -4.24 -19.30
N GLY A 425 17.75 -4.99 -18.47
CA GLY A 425 18.31 -4.51 -17.19
C GLY A 425 17.27 -4.38 -16.07
N GLY A 426 17.77 -4.36 -14.82
CA GLY A 426 16.94 -4.23 -13.62
C GLY A 426 16.35 -5.53 -13.05
N GLY A 427 16.37 -6.62 -13.81
CA GLY A 427 15.97 -7.95 -13.35
C GLY A 427 17.04 -8.63 -12.49
N ARG A 428 16.60 -9.64 -11.72
CA ARG A 428 17.50 -10.41 -10.85
C ARG A 428 17.29 -11.89 -11.07
N LEU A 429 18.38 -12.66 -10.98
CA LEU A 429 18.34 -14.12 -10.92
C LEU A 429 18.78 -14.57 -9.54
N ILE A 430 17.88 -15.23 -8.80
CA ILE A 430 18.13 -15.79 -7.48
C ILE A 430 17.95 -17.29 -7.56
N ASN A 431 19.00 -18.06 -7.31
CA ASN A 431 18.90 -19.51 -7.22
C ASN A 431 19.21 -19.97 -5.80
N ASN A 432 18.19 -20.41 -5.10
CA ASN A 432 18.25 -20.99 -3.76
C ASN A 432 17.87 -22.47 -3.74
N GLY A 433 17.41 -22.98 -4.90
CA GLY A 433 17.01 -24.37 -5.09
C GLY A 433 18.06 -25.21 -5.81
N GLN A 434 17.63 -26.35 -6.35
CA GLN A 434 18.48 -27.33 -7.02
C GLN A 434 18.31 -27.28 -8.54
N VAL A 435 19.41 -27.42 -9.27
CA VAL A 435 19.39 -27.57 -10.72
C VAL A 435 20.16 -28.83 -11.09
N ASN A 436 19.51 -29.79 -11.77
CA ASN A 436 20.08 -31.05 -12.22
C ASN A 436 20.19 -31.03 -13.74
N VAL A 437 21.40 -31.23 -14.28
CA VAL A 437 21.66 -31.21 -15.72
C VAL A 437 21.99 -32.62 -16.20
N TYR A 438 21.17 -33.17 -17.06
CA TYR A 438 21.33 -34.51 -17.64
C TYR A 438 21.53 -34.45 -19.18
N GLY A 439 20.97 -33.45 -19.87
CA GLY A 439 21.03 -33.26 -21.30
C GLY A 439 22.41 -32.86 -21.83
N SER A 440 22.77 -33.31 -23.01
CA SER A 440 24.04 -32.98 -23.66
C SER A 440 24.05 -31.52 -24.12
N GLY A 441 25.15 -30.78 -23.87
CA GLY A 441 25.27 -29.35 -24.21
C GLY A 441 24.39 -28.42 -23.39
N SER A 442 23.77 -28.94 -22.34
CA SER A 442 22.88 -28.20 -21.45
C SER A 442 23.63 -27.65 -20.25
N GLY A 443 23.07 -26.63 -19.60
CA GLY A 443 23.71 -25.94 -18.47
C GLY A 443 22.74 -25.19 -17.59
N VAL A 444 23.28 -24.57 -16.54
CA VAL A 444 22.48 -23.83 -15.57
C VAL A 444 22.05 -22.47 -16.12
N HIS A 445 22.97 -21.76 -16.75
CA HIS A 445 22.74 -20.40 -17.24
C HIS A 445 23.15 -20.24 -18.70
N ALA A 446 22.25 -19.80 -19.56
CA ALA A 446 22.47 -19.66 -21.00
C ALA A 446 23.55 -18.61 -21.34
N ASP A 447 23.74 -17.62 -20.49
CA ASP A 447 24.61 -16.46 -20.73
C ASP A 447 25.96 -16.54 -20.00
N LEU A 448 26.21 -17.61 -19.21
CA LEU A 448 27.52 -17.87 -18.63
C LEU A 448 28.43 -18.48 -19.69
N PRO A 449 29.68 -17.95 -19.84
CA PRO A 449 30.62 -18.53 -20.78
C PRO A 449 30.92 -19.97 -20.38
N THR A 450 30.60 -20.92 -21.27
CA THR A 450 31.08 -22.29 -21.14
C THR A 450 32.50 -22.38 -21.64
N GLN A 451 33.41 -22.93 -20.83
CA GLN A 451 34.75 -23.23 -21.34
C GLN A 451 34.69 -24.30 -22.43
N GLY A 452 35.35 -23.98 -23.50
CA GLY A 452 35.42 -24.73 -24.72
C GLY A 452 35.09 -23.76 -25.86
N ALA A 453 36.05 -22.87 -26.10
CA ALA A 453 35.92 -21.70 -26.99
C ALA A 453 35.62 -22.05 -28.47
N ASP A 454 35.48 -23.31 -28.80
CA ASP A 454 35.25 -23.78 -30.16
C ASP A 454 33.78 -24.14 -30.48
N ARG A 455 32.87 -23.93 -29.53
CA ARG A 455 31.44 -23.96 -29.85
C ARG A 455 30.90 -22.52 -29.77
N PRO A 456 30.55 -21.92 -30.93
CA PRO A 456 29.74 -20.71 -30.86
C PRO A 456 28.50 -20.99 -30.01
N ALA A 457 28.16 -20.07 -29.10
CA ALA A 457 26.84 -20.07 -28.45
C ALA A 457 25.80 -20.31 -29.55
N PRO A 458 24.84 -21.23 -29.36
CA PRO A 458 23.84 -21.49 -30.41
C PRO A 458 23.29 -20.14 -30.81
N ASP A 459 23.34 -19.84 -32.12
CA ASP A 459 22.85 -18.61 -32.71
C ASP A 459 21.32 -18.57 -32.55
N LEU A 460 20.89 -18.15 -31.37
CA LEU A 460 19.47 -17.94 -31.02
C LEU A 460 19.04 -16.50 -31.32
N GLY A 461 19.86 -15.75 -32.08
CA GLY A 461 19.63 -14.33 -32.34
C GLY A 461 19.89 -13.45 -31.11
N TRP A 462 20.60 -13.98 -30.14
CA TRP A 462 20.87 -13.36 -28.84
C TRP A 462 22.28 -12.80 -28.83
N GLN A 463 22.38 -11.48 -28.61
CA GLN A 463 23.64 -10.92 -28.11
C GLN A 463 23.65 -11.06 -26.58
N ALA A 464 24.65 -11.73 -26.04
CA ALA A 464 24.87 -11.78 -24.61
C ALA A 464 24.86 -10.35 -24.05
N PRO A 465 24.02 -10.03 -23.06
CA PRO A 465 23.93 -8.68 -22.55
C PRO A 465 25.24 -8.31 -21.86
N ARG A 466 25.79 -7.17 -22.24
CA ARG A 466 26.86 -6.53 -21.48
C ARG A 466 26.23 -5.91 -20.23
N GLY A 467 26.30 -6.61 -19.10
CA GLY A 467 25.80 -6.11 -17.83
C GLY A 467 24.46 -6.74 -17.43
N ILE A 468 24.47 -8.01 -17.19
CA ILE A 468 23.41 -8.72 -16.48
C ILE A 468 23.33 -8.14 -15.08
N GLY A 469 22.15 -7.75 -14.59
CA GLY A 469 21.93 -7.54 -13.17
C GLY A 469 22.11 -8.88 -12.44
N GLY A 470 23.31 -9.16 -12.06
CA GLY A 470 24.00 -10.35 -11.56
C GLY A 470 23.21 -11.60 -11.19
N TYR A 471 23.80 -12.75 -11.39
CA TYR A 471 23.34 -13.99 -10.80
C TYR A 471 23.47 -13.91 -9.28
N THR A 472 22.39 -14.17 -8.56
CA THR A 472 22.39 -14.16 -7.10
C THR A 472 22.23 -15.58 -6.56
N VAL A 473 23.21 -16.05 -5.81
CA VAL A 473 23.12 -17.27 -5.03
C VAL A 473 22.26 -17.00 -3.81
N GLY A 474 21.12 -17.69 -3.71
CA GLY A 474 20.25 -17.63 -2.54
C GLY A 474 20.81 -18.44 -1.38
N THR A 475 20.63 -17.97 -0.15
CA THR A 475 21.04 -18.65 1.07
C THR A 475 19.85 -18.87 2.03
N ASN A 476 19.95 -19.88 2.89
CA ASN A 476 18.89 -20.28 3.79
C ASN A 476 19.28 -20.08 5.26
N ALA A 477 18.27 -19.94 6.13
CA ALA A 477 18.47 -19.77 7.56
C ALA A 477 19.28 -20.91 8.24
N ASP A 478 19.30 -22.11 7.67
CA ASP A 478 20.11 -23.23 8.16
C ASP A 478 21.60 -23.18 7.71
N GLY A 479 22.00 -22.11 7.03
CA GLY A 479 23.35 -21.94 6.51
C GLY A 479 23.60 -22.65 5.17
N SER A 480 22.61 -23.32 4.58
CA SER A 480 22.73 -23.88 3.24
C SER A 480 22.61 -22.78 2.17
N ALA A 481 23.20 -23.00 1.01
CA ALA A 481 23.12 -22.13 -0.16
C ALA A 481 22.59 -22.87 -1.39
N GLY A 482 22.07 -22.11 -2.35
CA GLY A 482 21.73 -22.64 -3.66
C GLY A 482 22.97 -23.17 -4.37
N GLN A 483 22.91 -24.38 -4.87
CA GLN A 483 24.02 -25.04 -5.55
C GLN A 483 23.94 -24.75 -7.06
N MET A 484 25.08 -24.36 -7.64
CA MET A 484 25.22 -24.23 -9.08
C MET A 484 26.17 -25.29 -9.61
N VAL A 485 25.70 -26.14 -10.48
CA VAL A 485 26.52 -27.13 -11.18
C VAL A 485 26.84 -26.60 -12.57
N LEU A 486 28.11 -26.33 -12.83
CA LEU A 486 28.58 -25.89 -14.14
C LEU A 486 29.06 -27.10 -14.95
N HIS A 487 28.44 -27.31 -16.11
CA HIS A 487 28.90 -28.32 -17.06
C HIS A 487 30.03 -27.75 -17.89
N ALA A 488 31.09 -28.58 -18.12
CA ALA A 488 32.24 -28.28 -18.96
C ALA A 488 33.08 -27.07 -18.55
N GLY A 489 33.16 -26.77 -17.26
CA GLY A 489 34.12 -25.78 -16.74
C GLY A 489 33.76 -24.33 -17.07
N GLY A 490 32.58 -23.84 -16.66
CA GLY A 490 32.20 -22.45 -16.82
C GLY A 490 32.95 -21.53 -15.84
N SER A 491 33.38 -20.34 -16.30
CA SER A 491 33.98 -19.33 -15.45
C SER A 491 32.91 -18.47 -14.75
N LEU A 492 33.10 -18.18 -13.47
CA LEU A 492 32.23 -17.34 -12.67
C LEU A 492 32.40 -15.86 -13.03
N SER A 493 31.29 -15.14 -13.23
CA SER A 493 31.32 -13.73 -13.62
C SER A 493 30.12 -13.04 -12.98
N ASP A 494 30.35 -11.93 -12.27
CA ASP A 494 29.34 -11.06 -11.67
C ASP A 494 28.32 -11.84 -10.80
N ILE A 495 28.81 -12.53 -9.78
CA ILE A 495 28.02 -13.35 -8.87
C ILE A 495 27.78 -12.61 -7.56
N ASP A 496 26.53 -12.41 -7.21
CA ASP A 496 26.10 -11.93 -5.88
C ASP A 496 25.70 -13.11 -4.99
N VAL A 497 25.99 -13.03 -3.71
CA VAL A 497 25.53 -13.96 -2.68
C VAL A 497 24.63 -13.23 -1.71
N ASP A 498 23.38 -13.67 -1.53
CA ASP A 498 22.47 -13.04 -0.61
C ASP A 498 22.77 -13.41 0.86
N THR A 499 22.03 -12.81 1.77
CA THR A 499 22.23 -12.92 3.22
C THR A 499 21.07 -13.62 3.94
N GLY A 500 20.32 -14.49 3.26
CA GLY A 500 19.21 -15.26 3.84
C GLY A 500 19.60 -16.10 5.06
N PHE A 501 20.87 -16.50 5.18
CA PHE A 501 21.42 -17.23 6.32
C PHE A 501 21.36 -16.43 7.64
N THR A 502 21.35 -15.10 7.59
CA THR A 502 21.31 -14.25 8.79
C THR A 502 20.06 -14.45 9.63
N ARG A 503 19.00 -14.95 9.02
CA ARG A 503 17.75 -15.30 9.75
C ARG A 503 17.90 -16.51 10.67
N GLY A 504 18.98 -17.29 10.53
CA GLY A 504 19.23 -18.48 11.34
C GLY A 504 20.43 -18.36 12.28
N THR A 505 21.24 -17.29 12.17
CA THR A 505 22.45 -17.13 12.98
C THR A 505 22.78 -15.65 13.22
N ASP A 506 23.42 -15.38 14.37
CA ASP A 506 24.06 -14.11 14.71
C ASP A 506 25.59 -14.15 14.57
N ALA A 507 26.13 -15.21 13.94
CA ALA A 507 27.57 -15.34 13.71
C ALA A 507 28.10 -14.19 12.82
N SER A 508 29.31 -13.70 13.13
CA SER A 508 29.98 -12.70 12.31
C SER A 508 30.66 -13.29 11.06
N GLN A 509 30.71 -14.60 10.94
CA GLN A 509 31.27 -15.33 9.80
C GLN A 509 30.51 -16.64 9.60
N ILE A 510 30.23 -16.99 8.34
CA ILE A 510 29.64 -18.27 7.96
C ILE A 510 30.31 -18.80 6.69
N ARG A 511 30.46 -20.14 6.59
CA ARG A 511 30.91 -20.82 5.39
C ARG A 511 29.75 -21.48 4.70
N LEU A 512 29.51 -21.13 3.44
CA LEU A 512 28.52 -21.73 2.55
C LEU A 512 29.23 -22.79 1.73
N GLU A 513 28.96 -24.06 1.98
CA GLU A 513 29.67 -25.20 1.39
C GLU A 513 29.07 -25.59 0.03
N GLY A 514 29.90 -25.94 -0.92
CA GLY A 514 29.54 -26.54 -2.20
C GLY A 514 28.68 -25.64 -3.10
N VAL A 515 28.90 -24.34 -3.07
CA VAL A 515 28.08 -23.38 -3.82
C VAL A 515 28.24 -23.54 -5.32
N PHE A 516 29.51 -23.74 -5.81
CA PHE A 516 29.73 -23.96 -7.24
C PHE A 516 30.53 -25.25 -7.44
N LEU A 517 30.00 -26.15 -8.27
CA LEU A 517 30.63 -27.38 -8.70
C LEU A 517 31.01 -27.27 -10.17
N GLY A 518 32.23 -27.67 -10.51
CA GLY A 518 32.74 -27.68 -11.88
C GLY A 518 33.10 -26.29 -12.43
N ALA A 519 33.16 -25.27 -11.59
CA ALA A 519 33.64 -23.95 -11.99
C ALA A 519 35.17 -23.98 -12.32
N ASP A 520 35.56 -23.27 -13.38
CA ASP A 520 36.97 -23.19 -13.84
C ASP A 520 37.49 -21.74 -13.78
N GLY A 521 37.48 -21.17 -12.56
CA GLY A 521 37.97 -19.83 -12.26
C GLY A 521 36.87 -18.78 -12.16
N GLY A 522 37.27 -17.57 -11.84
CA GLY A 522 36.34 -16.42 -11.68
C GLY A 522 35.92 -16.17 -10.23
N GLU A 523 36.50 -16.82 -9.23
CA GLU A 523 36.16 -16.67 -7.82
C GLU A 523 36.24 -15.23 -7.33
N GLN A 524 37.14 -14.43 -7.89
CA GLN A 524 37.26 -12.99 -7.58
C GLN A 524 36.06 -12.14 -8.00
N ASN A 525 35.12 -12.69 -8.78
CA ASN A 525 33.91 -12.02 -9.22
C ASN A 525 32.71 -12.31 -8.32
N ILE A 526 32.91 -13.04 -7.21
CA ILE A 526 31.88 -13.32 -6.21
C ILE A 526 31.90 -12.20 -5.18
N ARG A 527 30.74 -11.62 -4.90
CA ARG A 527 30.57 -10.56 -3.91
C ARG A 527 29.28 -10.76 -3.11
N SER A 528 29.17 -10.09 -1.98
CA SER A 528 27.93 -10.03 -1.24
C SER A 528 26.89 -9.14 -1.94
N ALA A 529 25.63 -9.52 -1.89
CA ALA A 529 24.50 -8.71 -2.35
C ALA A 529 24.23 -7.50 -1.44
N THR A 530 24.81 -7.48 -0.23
CA THR A 530 24.63 -6.40 0.76
C THR A 530 25.97 -5.80 1.18
N VAL A 531 25.97 -4.51 1.55
CA VAL A 531 27.20 -3.84 2.00
C VAL A 531 27.62 -4.25 3.41
N VAL A 532 26.73 -4.83 4.20
CA VAL A 532 27.03 -5.26 5.58
C VAL A 532 27.77 -6.59 5.66
N TRP A 533 27.89 -7.30 4.54
CA TRP A 533 28.62 -8.54 4.43
C TRP A 533 29.67 -8.47 3.31
N GLN A 534 30.73 -9.23 3.44
CA GLN A 534 31.72 -9.49 2.41
C GLN A 534 31.70 -10.97 2.04
N ALA A 535 31.81 -11.29 0.75
CA ALA A 535 31.90 -12.64 0.25
C ALA A 535 33.31 -12.92 -0.25
N GLN A 536 33.89 -14.03 0.15
CA GLN A 536 35.16 -14.53 -0.33
C GLN A 536 35.02 -15.99 -0.76
N ALA A 537 35.37 -16.29 -1.99
CA ALA A 537 35.33 -17.65 -2.50
C ALA A 537 36.59 -18.41 -2.13
N GLU A 538 36.43 -19.67 -1.76
CA GLU A 538 37.52 -20.60 -1.50
C GLU A 538 37.31 -21.89 -2.31
N ARG A 539 38.31 -22.33 -3.07
CA ARG A 539 38.27 -23.54 -3.85
C ARG A 539 38.93 -24.69 -3.06
N ASP A 540 38.21 -25.82 -2.96
CA ASP A 540 38.78 -27.04 -2.39
C ASP A 540 39.63 -27.85 -3.40
N ASP A 541 40.28 -28.93 -2.91
CA ASP A 541 41.11 -29.82 -3.73
C ASP A 541 40.28 -30.61 -4.78
N ALA A 542 39.00 -30.73 -4.60
CA ALA A 542 38.07 -31.38 -5.54
C ALA A 542 37.56 -30.41 -6.64
N GLY A 543 37.96 -29.15 -6.58
CA GLY A 543 37.50 -28.13 -7.51
C GLY A 543 36.12 -27.50 -7.18
N THR A 544 35.58 -27.81 -6.01
CA THR A 544 34.35 -27.20 -5.49
C THR A 544 34.65 -25.81 -4.93
N VAL A 545 33.79 -24.86 -5.15
CA VAL A 545 33.93 -23.49 -4.62
C VAL A 545 32.94 -23.28 -3.49
N ASP A 546 33.51 -23.05 -2.30
CA ASP A 546 32.75 -22.58 -1.13
C ASP A 546 32.78 -21.05 -1.07
N VAL A 547 31.86 -20.46 -0.33
CA VAL A 547 31.84 -19.00 -0.10
C VAL A 547 31.87 -18.71 1.39
N VAL A 548 32.88 -17.97 1.82
CA VAL A 548 32.97 -17.46 3.20
C VAL A 548 32.36 -16.06 3.24
N MET A 549 31.29 -15.91 4.01
CA MET A 549 30.63 -14.62 4.26
C MET A 549 31.14 -14.07 5.59
N THR A 550 31.64 -12.82 5.59
CA THR A 550 32.14 -12.13 6.79
C THR A 550 31.41 -10.81 6.96
N ARG A 551 30.88 -10.56 8.15
CA ARG A 551 30.15 -9.32 8.47
C ARG A 551 31.11 -8.14 8.62
N ASN A 552 30.77 -7.03 8.02
CA ASN A 552 31.45 -5.75 8.24
C ASN A 552 30.99 -5.13 9.58
N ASP A 553 31.90 -4.44 10.26
CA ASP A 553 31.55 -3.61 11.40
C ASP A 553 30.66 -2.43 10.94
N TYR A 554 29.54 -2.23 11.56
CA TYR A 554 28.63 -1.14 11.20
C TYR A 554 29.27 0.25 11.35
N ARG A 555 30.25 0.38 12.25
CA ARG A 555 31.01 1.63 12.45
C ARG A 555 31.85 2.00 11.25
N ASP A 556 32.37 1.01 10.52
CA ASP A 556 33.23 1.22 9.34
C ASP A 556 32.39 1.65 8.11
N LEU A 557 31.11 1.35 8.12
CA LEU A 557 30.15 1.71 7.05
C LEU A 557 29.44 3.04 7.30
N ALA A 558 29.46 3.53 8.56
CA ALA A 558 28.68 4.67 8.98
C ALA A 558 29.35 6.01 8.70
N ASP A 559 28.58 6.99 8.26
CA ASP A 559 29.01 8.38 8.20
C ASP A 559 29.25 8.96 9.62
N ALA A 560 30.06 10.01 9.72
CA ALA A 560 30.38 10.66 10.99
C ALA A 560 29.13 11.09 11.81
N GLY A 561 28.05 11.47 11.14
CA GLY A 561 26.78 11.89 11.78
C GLY A 561 25.97 10.73 12.36
N THR A 562 26.16 9.50 11.89
CA THR A 562 25.41 8.30 12.28
C THR A 562 26.27 7.28 13.06
N HIS A 563 27.53 7.58 13.28
CA HIS A 563 28.49 6.69 13.96
C HIS A 563 28.03 6.26 15.39
N GLY A 564 27.29 7.12 16.11
CA GLY A 564 26.74 6.78 17.42
C GLY A 564 25.70 5.66 17.36
N VAL A 565 24.78 5.74 16.39
CA VAL A 565 23.79 4.69 16.12
C VAL A 565 24.47 3.41 15.66
N ALA A 566 25.42 3.50 14.73
CA ALA A 566 26.19 2.36 14.24
C ALA A 566 26.93 1.64 15.39
N SER A 567 27.49 2.38 16.35
CA SER A 567 28.18 1.80 17.51
C SER A 567 27.21 1.07 18.44
N ALA A 568 25.99 1.57 18.61
CA ALA A 568 24.96 0.90 19.40
C ALA A 568 24.47 -0.38 18.69
N LEU A 569 24.26 -0.32 17.38
CA LEU A 569 23.90 -1.47 16.57
C LEU A 569 24.99 -2.55 16.58
N GLU A 570 26.27 -2.15 16.45
CA GLU A 570 27.37 -3.10 16.52
C GLU A 570 27.44 -3.82 17.87
N ALA A 571 27.26 -3.08 18.97
CA ALA A 571 27.29 -3.64 20.32
C ALA A 571 26.09 -4.54 20.63
N GLY A 572 24.92 -4.25 20.04
CA GLY A 572 23.68 -5.00 20.21
C GLY A 572 23.35 -5.98 19.09
N TYR A 573 24.36 -6.31 18.23
CA TYR A 573 24.12 -7.17 17.07
C TYR A 573 23.47 -8.50 17.47
N GLY A 574 22.41 -8.87 16.72
CA GLY A 574 21.67 -10.09 16.94
C GLY A 574 20.74 -10.44 15.79
N ASN A 575 20.13 -11.60 15.86
CA ASN A 575 19.23 -12.10 14.82
C ASN A 575 17.81 -11.59 15.07
N ASN A 576 17.47 -10.44 14.51
CA ASN A 576 16.11 -9.90 14.58
C ASN A 576 15.81 -8.94 13.39
N ALA A 577 14.56 -8.50 13.30
CA ALA A 577 14.05 -7.67 12.20
C ALA A 577 14.81 -6.34 12.01
N LEU A 578 15.39 -5.75 13.06
CA LEU A 578 16.20 -4.53 12.95
C LEU A 578 17.43 -4.79 12.06
N TYR A 579 18.20 -5.84 12.34
CA TYR A 579 19.43 -6.15 11.60
C TYR A 579 19.14 -6.64 10.19
N HIS A 580 18.08 -7.43 10.01
CA HIS A 580 17.65 -7.85 8.67
C HIS A 580 17.23 -6.65 7.80
N SER A 581 16.66 -5.60 8.40
CA SER A 581 16.28 -4.39 7.66
C SER A 581 17.48 -3.58 7.16
N LEU A 582 18.68 -3.80 7.76
CA LEU A 582 19.92 -3.12 7.41
C LEU A 582 20.72 -3.83 6.32
N GLU A 583 20.27 -4.99 5.85
CA GLU A 583 20.86 -5.74 4.75
C GLU A 583 20.55 -5.10 3.40
N VAL A 584 21.14 -3.95 3.16
CA VAL A 584 20.94 -3.12 1.96
C VAL A 584 22.11 -3.21 1.01
N SER A 585 21.88 -2.90 -0.27
CA SER A 585 22.84 -3.09 -1.35
C SER A 585 23.90 -1.99 -1.45
N SER A 586 23.72 -0.83 -0.80
CA SER A 586 24.62 0.30 -0.92
C SER A 586 24.90 1.00 0.43
N ALA A 587 26.12 1.56 0.55
CA ALA A 587 26.49 2.37 1.71
C ALA A 587 25.61 3.62 1.87
N ALA A 588 25.15 4.20 0.77
CA ALA A 588 24.26 5.36 0.82
C ALA A 588 22.91 5.00 1.44
N GLU A 589 22.33 3.86 1.06
CA GLU A 589 21.08 3.34 1.62
C GLU A 589 21.25 2.94 3.09
N PHE A 590 22.38 2.33 3.45
CA PHE A 590 22.72 2.01 4.83
C PHE A 590 22.79 3.29 5.69
N ASN A 591 23.51 4.34 5.26
CA ASN A 591 23.56 5.60 5.98
C ASN A 591 22.22 6.35 6.01
N HIS A 592 21.39 6.21 4.98
CA HIS A 592 20.02 6.71 5.00
C HIS A 592 19.19 6.00 6.07
N ALA A 593 19.28 4.67 6.18
CA ALA A 593 18.63 3.88 7.23
C ALA A 593 19.11 4.32 8.63
N LEU A 594 20.43 4.44 8.84
CA LEU A 594 20.99 4.93 10.10
C LEU A 594 20.50 6.34 10.48
N THR A 595 20.37 7.23 9.50
CA THR A 595 19.84 8.59 9.72
C THR A 595 18.40 8.52 10.20
N GLN A 596 17.56 7.69 9.58
CA GLN A 596 16.18 7.50 10.04
C GLN A 596 16.13 6.84 11.43
N LEU A 597 16.99 5.87 11.73
CA LEU A 597 17.07 5.19 13.03
C LEU A 597 17.64 6.10 14.13
N SER A 598 18.40 7.14 13.78
CA SER A 598 19.02 8.06 14.76
C SER A 598 18.03 8.94 15.53
N GLY A 599 16.80 9.08 15.06
CA GLY A 599 15.81 9.99 15.64
C GLY A 599 16.14 11.47 15.46
N ALA A 600 16.98 11.84 14.48
CA ALA A 600 17.38 13.25 14.23
C ALA A 600 16.19 14.19 14.02
N GLY A 601 15.11 13.74 13.39
CA GLY A 601 13.88 14.51 13.21
C GLY A 601 13.16 14.90 14.51
N LEU A 602 13.41 14.19 15.60
CA LEU A 602 12.79 14.47 16.92
C LEU A 602 13.29 15.80 17.52
N ALA A 603 14.55 16.17 17.27
CA ALA A 603 15.12 17.42 17.74
C ALA A 603 14.47 18.64 17.07
N MET A 604 14.11 18.53 15.80
CA MET A 604 13.41 19.60 15.07
C MET A 604 12.01 19.87 15.62
N ALA A 605 11.29 18.84 16.03
CA ALA A 605 9.96 19.00 16.64
C ALA A 605 9.99 19.88 17.89
N GLY A 606 10.99 19.69 18.77
CA GLY A 606 11.15 20.52 19.96
C GLY A 606 11.45 22.00 19.65
N LEU A 607 12.20 22.31 18.59
CA LEU A 607 12.43 23.69 18.15
C LEU A 607 11.16 24.33 17.60
N ARG A 608 10.36 23.60 16.82
CA ARG A 608 9.08 24.10 16.27
C ARG A 608 8.07 24.40 17.40
N LEU A 609 7.97 23.55 18.41
CA LEU A 609 7.13 23.82 19.57
C LEU A 609 7.58 25.07 20.33
N GLY A 610 8.89 25.26 20.48
CA GLY A 610 9.44 26.49 21.07
C GLY A 610 9.09 27.74 20.24
N ALA A 611 9.18 27.69 18.91
CA ALA A 611 8.79 28.78 18.01
C ALA A 611 7.29 29.09 18.12
N ASN A 612 6.43 28.07 18.18
CA ASN A 612 4.99 28.21 18.41
C ASN A 612 4.69 28.92 19.75
N GLY A 613 5.45 28.61 20.82
CA GLY A 613 5.37 29.29 22.10
C GLY A 613 5.73 30.78 22.00
N GLU A 614 6.83 31.11 21.33
CA GLU A 614 7.23 32.51 21.10
C GLU A 614 6.18 33.27 20.28
N ALA A 615 5.58 32.62 19.25
CA ALA A 615 4.50 33.21 18.48
C ALA A 615 3.26 33.54 19.33
N PHE A 616 2.87 32.66 20.25
CA PHE A 616 1.80 32.92 21.21
C PHE A 616 2.10 34.12 22.06
N TRP A 617 3.24 34.14 22.74
CA TRP A 617 3.60 35.24 23.66
C TRP A 617 3.74 36.57 22.93
N SER A 618 4.26 36.57 21.72
CA SER A 618 4.40 37.75 20.91
C SER A 618 3.04 38.30 20.46
N SER A 619 2.06 37.44 20.25
CA SER A 619 0.70 37.83 19.88
C SER A 619 0.01 38.61 21.02
N LEU A 620 0.39 38.35 22.27
CA LEU A 620 -0.12 39.00 23.49
C LEU A 620 0.73 40.16 23.96
N ALA A 621 1.96 40.32 23.49
CA ALA A 621 2.94 41.30 24.00
C ALA A 621 2.59 42.80 23.73
N ARG A 622 1.45 43.11 23.16
CA ARG A 622 1.04 44.46 22.81
C ARG A 622 0.43 45.18 23.98
N ALA A 623 0.46 46.55 23.92
CA ALA A 623 -0.17 47.37 24.93
C ALA A 623 -1.64 46.98 25.11
N THR A 624 -1.98 46.52 26.32
CA THR A 624 -3.36 46.34 26.76
C THR A 624 -3.90 47.64 27.31
N PRO A 625 -5.22 47.91 27.27
CA PRO A 625 -5.84 48.98 28.05
C PRO A 625 -5.40 48.93 29.53
N ALA A 626 -5.37 50.04 30.22
CA ALA A 626 -4.97 50.10 31.63
C ALA A 626 -5.78 49.12 32.48
N SER A 627 -7.04 48.92 32.16
CA SER A 627 -7.92 47.85 32.65
C SER A 627 -8.76 47.35 31.50
N GLY A 628 -8.83 46.02 31.31
CA GLY A 628 -9.59 45.44 30.24
C GLY A 628 -9.17 44.03 29.92
N TYR A 629 -9.76 43.51 28.86
CA TYR A 629 -9.36 42.20 28.33
C TYR A 629 -9.05 42.28 26.83
N ARG A 630 -8.23 41.37 26.36
CA ARG A 630 -7.90 41.16 24.97
C ARG A 630 -8.05 39.68 24.65
N MET A 631 -8.67 39.36 23.52
CA MET A 631 -8.69 38.04 22.91
C MET A 631 -7.97 38.13 21.59
N VAL A 632 -7.18 37.10 21.30
CA VAL A 632 -6.41 36.99 20.06
C VAL A 632 -6.66 35.60 19.48
N ALA A 633 -7.02 35.55 18.21
CA ALA A 633 -6.95 34.33 17.39
C ALA A 633 -5.73 34.45 16.47
N PHE A 634 -4.91 33.46 16.43
CA PHE A 634 -3.68 33.44 15.61
C PHE A 634 -3.44 32.06 15.07
N GLY A 635 -2.67 31.98 14.00
CA GLY A 635 -2.30 30.71 13.42
C GLY A 635 -1.27 30.85 12.32
N PRO A 636 -0.35 29.90 12.17
CA PRO A 636 0.48 29.80 10.99
C PRO A 636 -0.41 29.62 9.76
N GLY A 637 -0.17 30.43 8.73
CA GLY A 637 -0.93 30.38 7.49
C GLY A 637 -0.55 29.17 6.63
N SER A 638 -1.45 28.78 5.74
CA SER A 638 -1.21 27.69 4.77
C SER A 638 -0.07 27.96 3.76
N ALA A 639 0.49 29.17 3.77
CA ALA A 639 1.62 29.58 2.93
C ALA A 639 2.99 29.44 3.64
N SER A 640 3.03 28.81 4.82
CA SER A 640 4.29 28.58 5.54
C SER A 640 5.18 27.63 4.76
N ALA A 641 6.39 28.07 4.42
CA ALA A 641 7.44 27.24 3.83
C ALA A 641 7.87 26.07 4.73
N SER A 642 7.43 26.07 6.01
CA SER A 642 7.72 25.04 7.00
C SER A 642 6.64 23.94 7.05
N GLY A 643 5.55 24.06 6.30
CA GLY A 643 4.43 23.09 6.32
C GLY A 643 3.66 23.08 7.65
N VAL A 644 3.82 24.12 8.50
CA VAL A 644 3.08 24.25 9.77
C VAL A 644 1.68 24.76 9.50
N GLN A 645 0.70 24.03 10.00
CA GLN A 645 -0.70 24.49 10.02
C GLN A 645 -1.17 24.53 11.47
N GLY A 646 -1.91 25.56 11.86
CA GLY A 646 -2.41 25.60 13.21
C GLY A 646 -3.39 26.74 13.45
N VAL A 647 -4.16 26.59 14.53
CA VAL A 647 -5.07 27.61 15.01
C VAL A 647 -4.91 27.73 16.53
N GLY A 648 -4.71 28.94 16.99
CA GLY A 648 -4.58 29.24 18.39
C GLY A 648 -5.49 30.38 18.83
N THR A 649 -5.83 30.35 20.10
CA THR A 649 -6.55 31.44 20.77
C THR A 649 -5.83 31.81 22.04
N GLY A 650 -5.74 33.14 22.31
CA GLY A 650 -5.16 33.67 23.52
C GLY A 650 -6.09 34.68 24.15
N MET A 651 -6.08 34.77 25.44
CA MET A 651 -6.75 35.79 26.23
C MET A 651 -5.77 36.42 27.22
N GLN A 652 -5.83 37.74 27.33
CA GLN A 652 -5.10 38.48 28.30
C GLN A 652 -6.05 39.43 29.03
N MET A 653 -6.02 39.40 30.37
CA MET A 653 -6.71 40.35 31.22
C MET A 653 -5.69 41.28 31.85
N ALA A 654 -5.97 42.58 31.81
CA ALA A 654 -5.13 43.59 32.43
C ALA A 654 -5.91 44.36 33.52
N MET A 655 -5.24 44.65 34.63
CA MET A 655 -5.83 45.32 35.80
C MET A 655 -4.86 46.37 36.34
N ALA A 656 -5.31 47.61 36.40
CA ALA A 656 -4.53 48.68 37.00
C ALA A 656 -4.44 48.50 38.53
N LEU A 657 -3.22 48.56 39.08
CA LEU A 657 -2.95 48.44 40.53
C LEU A 657 -2.69 49.79 41.19
N GLY A 658 -2.78 50.94 40.48
CA GLY A 658 -2.40 52.24 40.92
C GLY A 658 -0.88 52.50 40.83
N GLY A 659 -0.47 53.76 40.91
CA GLY A 659 0.96 54.16 40.86
C GLY A 659 1.68 53.77 39.53
N GLY A 660 0.94 53.78 38.40
CA GLY A 660 1.50 53.40 37.09
C GLY A 660 1.81 51.92 36.95
N ARG A 661 1.25 51.08 37.82
CA ARG A 661 1.44 49.60 37.77
C ARG A 661 0.20 48.91 37.19
N GLN A 662 0.43 47.86 36.42
CA GLN A 662 -0.60 47.01 35.81
C GLN A 662 -0.24 45.54 35.98
N LEU A 663 -1.20 44.75 36.46
CA LEU A 663 -1.12 43.28 36.46
C LEU A 663 -1.73 42.73 35.21
N GLN A 664 -1.12 41.71 34.62
CA GLN A 664 -1.58 41.03 33.43
C GLN A 664 -1.66 39.52 33.69
N LEU A 665 -2.78 38.91 33.35
CA LEU A 665 -2.99 37.45 33.35
C LEU A 665 -3.22 37.00 31.92
N SER A 666 -2.52 35.96 31.49
CA SER A 666 -2.59 35.45 30.10
C SER A 666 -2.84 33.97 30.10
N THR A 667 -3.70 33.50 29.19
CA THR A 667 -3.95 32.11 28.96
C THR A 667 -4.22 31.87 27.48
N GLY A 668 -4.02 30.63 27.01
CA GLY A 668 -4.30 30.28 25.61
C GLY A 668 -4.12 28.83 25.27
N LEU A 669 -4.58 28.53 24.07
CA LEU A 669 -4.51 27.20 23.46
C LEU A 669 -3.98 27.34 22.03
N LEU A 670 -3.24 26.34 21.56
CA LEU A 670 -2.78 26.26 20.17
C LEU A 670 -2.78 24.79 19.74
N GLY A 671 -3.54 24.47 18.70
CA GLY A 671 -3.39 23.22 17.95
C GLY A 671 -2.51 23.47 16.75
N SER A 672 -1.51 22.64 16.51
CA SER A 672 -0.66 22.76 15.31
C SER A 672 -0.24 21.40 14.78
N ASP A 673 -0.21 21.27 13.46
CA ASP A 673 0.31 20.15 12.72
C ASP A 673 1.54 20.62 11.92
N PHE A 674 2.61 19.85 11.92
CA PHE A 674 3.81 20.17 11.16
C PHE A 674 4.57 18.93 10.72
N ALA A 675 5.20 19.02 9.54
CA ALA A 675 6.08 17.99 9.03
C ALA A 675 7.45 18.07 9.70
N THR A 676 8.03 16.92 9.97
CA THR A 676 9.43 16.74 10.34
C THR A 676 10.12 15.87 9.29
N ASP A 677 11.45 15.86 9.26
CA ASP A 677 12.17 14.96 8.35
C ASP A 677 11.75 13.50 8.60
N GLY A 678 11.06 12.91 7.61
CA GLY A 678 10.53 11.56 7.70
C GLY A 678 9.24 11.36 8.50
N GLY A 679 8.49 12.44 8.86
CA GLY A 679 7.27 12.24 9.64
C GLY A 679 6.37 13.45 9.77
N GLN A 680 5.32 13.28 10.56
CA GLN A 680 4.36 14.33 10.90
C GLN A 680 4.20 14.39 12.43
N THR A 681 3.96 15.58 12.97
CA THR A 681 3.70 15.78 14.38
C THR A 681 2.47 16.68 14.55
N ARG A 682 1.51 16.21 15.31
CA ARG A 682 0.37 16.99 15.79
C ARG A 682 0.65 17.43 17.22
N SER A 683 0.37 18.69 17.54
CA SER A 683 0.59 19.23 18.88
C SER A 683 -0.64 19.94 19.41
N GLN A 684 -0.91 19.73 20.69
CA GLN A 684 -1.83 20.53 21.48
C GLN A 684 -1.04 21.25 22.57
N SER A 685 -1.09 22.59 22.53
CA SER A 685 -0.32 23.45 23.44
C SER A 685 -1.27 24.26 24.30
N ARG A 686 -0.92 24.37 25.59
CA ARG A 686 -1.62 25.20 26.58
C ARG A 686 -0.64 26.21 27.16
N PHE A 687 -1.13 27.40 27.38
CA PHE A 687 -0.32 28.54 27.86
C PHE A 687 -0.96 29.19 29.08
N ALA A 688 -0.16 29.56 30.06
CA ALA A 688 -0.58 30.37 31.17
C ALA A 688 0.57 31.33 31.61
N GLY A 689 0.24 32.55 31.95
CA GLY A 689 1.26 33.50 32.36
C GLY A 689 0.73 34.64 33.19
N ILE A 690 1.64 35.23 33.94
CA ILE A 690 1.44 36.42 34.72
C ILE A 690 2.46 37.49 34.33
N GLY A 691 2.03 38.72 34.17
CA GLY A 691 2.88 39.84 33.85
C GLY A 691 2.63 41.02 34.75
N MET A 692 3.65 41.86 34.90
CA MET A 692 3.57 43.13 35.56
C MET A 692 4.20 44.20 34.68
N ALA A 693 3.46 45.26 34.37
CA ALA A 693 3.98 46.43 33.69
C ALA A 693 4.03 47.60 34.70
N GLN A 694 5.11 48.38 34.68
CA GLN A 694 5.32 49.55 35.53
C GLN A 694 5.79 50.72 34.70
N ALA A 695 5.12 51.87 34.83
CA ALA A 695 5.57 53.13 34.27
C ALA A 695 6.75 53.71 35.10
N LEU A 696 7.86 54.03 34.43
CA LEU A 696 9.10 54.58 34.96
C LEU A 696 9.42 55.89 34.22
N GLY A 697 8.66 56.94 34.52
CA GLY A 697 8.74 58.22 33.76
C GLY A 697 8.25 58.03 32.31
N ALA A 698 9.12 58.29 31.33
CA ALA A 698 8.84 58.12 29.91
C ALA A 698 8.90 56.65 29.45
N PHE A 699 9.38 55.75 30.31
CA PHE A 699 9.56 54.34 29.98
C PHE A 699 8.50 53.45 30.64
N THR A 700 8.23 52.33 30.04
CA THR A 700 7.45 51.24 30.61
C THR A 700 8.33 49.99 30.71
N LEU A 701 8.46 49.45 31.92
CA LEU A 701 9.12 48.18 32.16
C LEU A 701 8.05 47.11 32.36
N GLN A 702 8.11 46.07 31.56
CA GLN A 702 7.18 44.92 31.60
C GLN A 702 7.94 43.63 31.89
N HIS A 703 7.49 42.89 32.89
CA HIS A 703 7.96 41.54 33.19
C HIS A 703 6.87 40.55 32.89
N THR A 704 7.21 39.38 32.35
CA THR A 704 6.27 38.30 32.07
C THR A 704 6.88 36.96 32.45
N LEU A 705 6.18 36.22 33.30
CA LEU A 705 6.47 34.80 33.59
C LEU A 705 5.40 33.99 32.92
N GLY A 706 5.82 33.04 32.07
CA GLY A 706 4.93 32.19 31.32
C GLY A 706 5.31 30.73 31.43
N ASN A 707 4.30 29.87 31.42
CA ASN A 707 4.44 28.44 31.29
C ASN A 707 3.69 27.94 30.07
N GLU A 708 4.28 26.96 29.42
CA GLU A 708 3.78 26.29 28.23
C GLU A 708 3.78 24.79 28.48
N TRP A 709 2.71 24.10 28.06
CA TRP A 709 2.59 22.67 28.12
C TRP A 709 2.16 22.18 26.73
N HIS A 710 2.98 21.32 26.15
CA HIS A 710 2.76 20.78 24.82
C HIS A 710 2.58 19.26 24.92
N GLN A 711 1.50 18.74 24.37
CA GLN A 711 1.30 17.33 24.14
C GLN A 711 1.40 17.10 22.64
N THR A 712 2.21 16.13 22.23
CA THR A 712 2.44 15.85 20.82
C THR A 712 2.21 14.39 20.50
N ASP A 713 1.53 14.14 19.39
CA ASP A 713 1.41 12.87 18.73
C ASP A 713 2.29 12.90 17.48
N GLY A 714 3.38 12.16 17.51
CA GLY A 714 4.37 12.08 16.44
C GLY A 714 4.22 10.79 15.65
N GLN A 715 4.38 10.91 14.33
CA GLN A 715 4.44 9.79 13.40
C GLN A 715 5.74 9.87 12.64
N ARG A 716 6.57 8.83 12.69
CA ARG A 716 7.83 8.72 11.95
C ARG A 716 7.69 7.59 10.92
N GLN A 717 8.01 7.87 9.69
CA GLN A 717 8.05 6.88 8.61
C GLN A 717 9.49 6.35 8.50
N LEU A 718 9.61 5.03 8.43
CA LEU A 718 10.85 4.30 8.23
C LEU A 718 10.79 3.67 6.85
N GLN A 719 11.65 4.14 5.95
CA GLN A 719 11.62 3.66 4.56
C GLN A 719 13.03 3.60 3.97
N TRP A 720 13.51 2.38 3.74
CA TRP A 720 14.74 2.07 3.01
C TRP A 720 14.69 0.61 2.55
N GLY A 721 15.32 0.28 1.45
CA GLY A 721 15.26 -1.07 0.89
C GLY A 721 13.83 -1.56 0.76
N GLY A 722 13.60 -2.76 1.26
CA GLY A 722 12.26 -3.35 1.37
C GLY A 722 11.48 -2.95 2.62
N THR A 723 12.09 -2.14 3.52
CA THR A 723 11.48 -1.77 4.81
C THR A 723 10.52 -0.61 4.63
N ARG A 724 9.27 -0.77 5.12
CA ARG A 724 8.25 0.28 5.19
C ARG A 724 7.49 0.14 6.49
N MET A 725 7.81 0.98 7.49
CA MET A 725 7.15 0.95 8.81
C MET A 725 6.77 2.35 9.26
N ARG A 726 5.88 2.44 10.23
CA ARG A 726 5.46 3.70 10.87
C ARG A 726 5.58 3.56 12.37
N ALA A 727 6.37 4.42 12.96
CA ALA A 727 6.52 4.55 14.40
C ALA A 727 5.64 5.69 14.92
N HIS A 728 4.92 5.46 15.99
CA HIS A 728 4.09 6.45 16.67
C HIS A 728 4.65 6.75 18.04
N SER A 729 4.63 8.03 18.43
CA SER A 729 5.10 8.45 19.74
C SER A 729 4.21 9.52 20.35
N GLN A 730 3.95 9.42 21.64
CA GLN A 730 3.34 10.49 22.43
C GLN A 730 4.38 11.13 23.32
N ARG A 731 4.47 12.44 23.26
CA ARG A 731 5.50 13.20 23.99
C ARG A 731 4.90 14.38 24.69
N ALA A 732 5.42 14.68 25.90
CA ALA A 732 5.08 15.86 26.65
C ALA A 732 6.32 16.78 26.75
N LEU A 733 6.12 18.05 26.44
CA LEU A 733 7.13 19.11 26.65
C LEU A 733 6.54 20.21 27.49
N SER A 734 7.28 20.65 28.50
CA SER A 734 6.95 21.86 29.29
C SER A 734 8.04 22.89 29.15
N ARG A 735 7.66 24.18 29.05
CA ARG A 735 8.59 25.30 28.95
C ARG A 735 8.17 26.42 29.86
N THR A 736 9.11 26.89 30.66
CA THR A 736 8.97 28.09 31.51
C THR A 736 9.79 29.19 30.89
N ARG A 737 9.22 30.40 30.76
CA ARG A 737 9.90 31.59 30.24
C ARG A 737 9.75 32.76 31.20
N LEU A 738 10.82 33.57 31.30
CA LEU A 738 10.83 34.85 31.95
C LEU A 738 11.27 35.91 30.94
N GLY A 739 10.40 36.86 30.65
CA GLY A 739 10.66 37.97 29.75
C GLY A 739 10.69 39.30 30.51
N SER A 740 11.55 40.19 30.08
CA SER A 740 11.59 41.60 30.58
C SER A 740 11.76 42.49 29.37
N THR A 741 10.88 43.50 29.22
CA THR A 741 10.88 44.44 28.09
C THR A 741 10.79 45.87 28.59
N LEU A 742 11.73 46.68 28.17
CA LEU A 742 11.72 48.13 28.36
C LEU A 742 11.27 48.81 27.06
N SER A 743 10.25 49.64 27.14
CA SER A 743 9.71 50.38 25.97
C SER A 743 9.44 51.83 26.32
N THR A 744 9.41 52.69 25.30
CA THR A 744 8.96 54.07 25.46
C THR A 744 8.01 54.39 24.29
N ALA A 745 7.07 55.31 24.52
CA ALA A 745 6.15 55.83 23.51
C ALA A 745 6.54 57.23 23.11
N LEU A 746 6.80 57.44 21.84
CA LEU A 746 7.24 58.70 21.22
C LEU A 746 6.25 59.09 20.12
N ALA A 747 5.78 60.33 20.15
CA ALA A 747 5.02 60.90 19.03
C ALA A 747 5.98 61.55 18.05
N VAL A 748 6.09 60.98 16.84
CA VAL A 748 6.98 61.45 15.78
C VAL A 748 6.19 61.65 14.48
N ALA A 749 6.14 62.89 14.00
CA ALA A 749 5.45 63.23 12.73
C ALA A 749 3.98 62.72 12.63
N GLY A 750 3.25 62.77 13.79
CA GLY A 750 1.85 62.30 13.86
C GLY A 750 1.68 60.79 13.95
N LEU A 751 2.76 60.04 14.08
CA LEU A 751 2.77 58.61 14.31
C LEU A 751 3.16 58.31 15.75
N ASP A 752 2.55 57.28 16.33
CA ASP A 752 2.98 56.69 17.60
C ASP A 752 4.09 55.68 17.33
N TRP A 753 5.30 56.01 17.80
CA TRP A 753 6.48 55.16 17.67
C TRP A 753 6.86 54.60 19.04
N GLN A 754 7.03 53.26 19.10
CA GLN A 754 7.36 52.56 20.34
C GLN A 754 8.60 51.66 20.13
N PRO A 755 9.83 52.19 20.32
CA PRO A 755 11.03 51.38 20.40
C PRO A 755 11.02 50.57 21.71
N ARG A 756 11.61 49.36 21.64
CA ARG A 756 11.71 48.47 22.79
C ARG A 756 12.98 47.66 22.78
N LEU A 757 13.46 47.36 23.97
CA LEU A 757 14.56 46.44 24.23
C LEU A 757 14.05 45.37 25.19
N GLY A 758 14.26 44.09 24.82
CA GLY A 758 13.79 42.96 25.62
C GLY A 758 14.88 41.94 25.89
N ALA A 759 14.70 41.17 26.95
CA ALA A 759 15.48 39.97 27.24
C ALA A 759 14.54 38.89 27.71
N THR A 760 14.70 37.70 27.16
CA THR A 760 13.90 36.51 27.50
C THR A 760 14.83 35.36 27.85
N ALA A 761 14.63 34.76 29.02
CA ALA A 761 15.25 33.48 29.39
C ALA A 761 14.18 32.39 29.45
N TRP A 762 14.52 31.18 29.06
CA TRP A 762 13.61 30.07 29.11
C TRP A 762 14.30 28.76 29.47
N HIS A 763 13.52 27.85 30.06
CA HIS A 763 13.92 26.48 30.35
C HIS A 763 12.80 25.54 29.94
N ALA A 764 13.13 24.51 29.16
CA ALA A 764 12.20 23.50 28.66
C ALA A 764 12.63 22.12 29.15
N ARG A 765 11.64 21.29 29.46
CA ARG A 765 11.80 19.87 29.79
C ARG A 765 10.95 19.05 28.84
N GLU A 766 11.54 18.04 28.25
CA GLU A 766 10.87 17.06 27.41
C GLU A 766 10.97 15.70 28.09
N GLY A 767 9.82 15.03 28.31
CA GLY A 767 9.76 13.74 28.97
C GLY A 767 10.37 12.63 28.12
N ALA A 768 10.74 11.53 28.75
CA ALA A 768 11.08 10.29 28.06
C ALA A 768 9.84 9.73 27.34
N PHE A 769 10.05 9.02 26.24
CA PHE A 769 8.99 8.36 25.49
C PHE A 769 9.53 7.13 24.77
N HIS A 770 8.62 6.26 24.32
CA HIS A 770 8.90 5.14 23.46
C HIS A 770 7.98 5.19 22.23
N GLU A 771 8.46 4.63 21.15
CA GLU A 771 7.72 4.48 19.91
C GLU A 771 6.99 3.13 19.88
N VAL A 772 5.82 3.10 19.25
CA VAL A 772 5.03 1.89 19.00
C VAL A 772 4.75 1.76 17.50
N GLY A 773 4.49 0.53 17.01
CA GLY A 773 4.16 0.27 15.61
C GLY A 773 5.35 0.14 14.65
N ALA A 774 6.59 0.15 15.18
CA ALA A 774 7.80 -0.12 14.43
C ALA A 774 8.63 -1.27 15.02
N ASP A 775 8.06 -2.04 15.93
CA ASP A 775 8.64 -3.25 16.55
C ASP A 775 10.13 -3.06 16.92
N ALA A 776 11.03 -3.92 16.41
CA ALA A 776 12.46 -3.86 16.66
C ALA A 776 13.14 -2.53 16.21
N LEU A 777 12.53 -1.78 15.27
CA LEU A 777 13.05 -0.52 14.74
C LEU A 777 12.58 0.71 15.55
N GLY A 778 11.70 0.52 16.54
CA GLY A 778 11.21 1.56 17.42
C GLY A 778 12.28 2.12 18.33
N LEU A 779 12.14 3.42 18.69
CA LEU A 779 13.04 4.13 19.60
C LEU A 779 12.42 4.25 21.00
N SER A 780 13.26 4.04 22.00
CA SER A 780 13.04 4.54 23.36
C SER A 780 14.02 5.69 23.62
N VAL A 781 13.50 6.88 23.94
CA VAL A 781 14.30 8.11 24.09
C VAL A 781 14.16 8.62 25.50
N GLY A 782 15.26 8.85 26.18
CA GLY A 782 15.32 9.41 27.54
C GLY A 782 14.81 10.86 27.62
N ASP A 783 14.58 11.35 28.81
CA ASP A 783 14.22 12.74 29.03
C ASP A 783 15.33 13.72 28.62
N GLY A 784 14.96 14.97 28.42
CA GLY A 784 15.91 16.01 28.06
C GLY A 784 15.53 17.40 28.52
N THR A 785 16.53 18.27 28.69
CA THR A 785 16.34 19.66 29.03
C THR A 785 16.99 20.58 28.02
N ARG A 786 16.39 21.73 27.81
CA ARG A 786 16.93 22.81 26.98
C ARG A 786 16.75 24.13 27.73
N SER A 787 17.70 25.02 27.60
CA SER A 787 17.57 26.37 28.13
C SER A 787 18.26 27.37 27.21
N GLY A 788 17.77 28.59 27.22
CA GLY A 788 18.35 29.66 26.44
C GLY A 788 18.02 31.03 26.95
N MET A 789 18.81 32.01 26.47
CA MET A 789 18.57 33.42 26.68
C MET A 789 18.69 34.17 25.37
N GLN A 790 17.75 35.08 25.12
CA GLN A 790 17.63 35.82 23.89
C GLN A 790 17.43 37.31 24.20
N LEU A 791 18.10 38.19 23.46
CA LEU A 791 17.85 39.62 23.43
C LEU A 791 16.93 39.99 22.29
N GLU A 792 16.04 40.95 22.51
CA GLU A 792 15.16 41.54 21.52
C GLU A 792 15.46 43.01 21.33
N LEU A 793 15.63 43.48 20.11
CA LEU A 793 15.58 44.88 19.70
C LEU A 793 14.39 45.04 18.77
N GLY A 794 13.36 45.76 19.17
CA GLY A 794 12.14 45.92 18.45
C GLY A 794 11.62 47.33 18.35
N SER A 795 10.71 47.53 17.43
CA SER A 795 10.05 48.80 17.22
C SER A 795 8.65 48.58 16.65
N SER A 796 7.66 49.28 17.19
CA SER A 796 6.33 49.35 16.58
C SER A 796 5.99 50.81 16.23
N VAL A 797 5.28 50.97 15.10
CA VAL A 797 4.79 52.26 14.60
C VAL A 797 3.30 52.11 14.32
N SER A 798 2.49 53.05 14.80
CA SER A 798 1.08 53.13 14.44
C SER A 798 0.64 54.53 14.02
N GLY A 799 -0.25 54.61 13.03
CA GLY A 799 -0.80 55.85 12.51
C GLY A 799 -2.31 55.77 12.37
N TYR A 800 -2.98 56.84 12.76
CA TYR A 800 -4.43 57.00 12.67
C TYR A 800 -4.84 57.48 11.25
N LEU A 801 -5.73 56.71 10.60
CA LEU A 801 -6.22 56.98 9.23
C LEU A 801 -7.56 57.75 9.20
N GLY A 802 -8.23 57.94 10.35
CA GLY A 802 -9.57 58.52 10.44
C GLY A 802 -10.67 57.44 10.57
N ASN A 803 -11.88 57.93 10.93
CA ASN A 803 -13.07 57.06 11.08
C ASN A 803 -12.89 55.80 11.95
N GLY A 804 -12.00 55.90 12.98
CA GLY A 804 -11.72 54.79 13.87
C GLY A 804 -10.65 53.80 13.36
N TRP A 805 -10.11 53.97 12.18
CA TRP A 805 -9.06 53.08 11.62
C TRP A 805 -7.66 53.57 11.93
N SER A 806 -6.77 52.64 12.23
CA SER A 806 -5.33 52.84 12.34
C SER A 806 -4.55 51.74 11.63
N LEU A 807 -3.39 52.06 11.08
CA LEU A 807 -2.42 51.09 10.56
C LEU A 807 -1.30 50.91 11.60
N ARG A 808 -0.72 49.73 11.59
CA ARG A 808 0.36 49.35 12.46
C ARG A 808 1.40 48.52 11.75
N GLY A 809 2.66 48.84 11.98
CA GLY A 809 3.83 48.03 11.66
C GLY A 809 4.60 47.65 12.92
N ASP A 810 5.16 46.49 12.98
CA ASP A 810 6.07 46.02 14.02
C ASP A 810 7.24 45.28 13.42
N ALA A 811 8.46 45.55 13.89
CA ALA A 811 9.65 44.83 13.50
C ALA A 811 10.50 44.55 14.74
N ALA A 812 11.07 43.37 14.82
CA ALA A 812 11.96 42.98 15.89
C ALA A 812 13.07 42.04 15.37
N LEU A 813 14.24 42.20 15.94
CA LEU A 813 15.41 41.34 15.78
C LEU A 813 15.69 40.66 17.11
N TYR A 814 16.04 39.39 17.03
CA TYR A 814 16.32 38.57 18.18
C TYR A 814 17.71 37.95 18.05
N GLN A 815 18.53 38.12 19.10
CA GLN A 815 19.86 37.53 19.18
C GLN A 815 19.90 36.52 20.33
N SER A 816 20.13 35.25 20.00
CA SER A 816 20.38 34.23 21.02
C SER A 816 21.75 34.45 21.68
N LEU A 817 21.76 34.65 22.99
CA LEU A 817 22.98 34.83 23.82
C LEU A 817 23.53 33.49 24.28
N THR A 818 22.65 32.61 24.72
CA THR A 818 22.98 31.26 25.16
C THR A 818 21.96 30.27 24.68
N HIS A 819 22.42 29.08 24.34
CA HIS A 819 21.57 27.91 24.10
C HIS A 819 22.29 26.68 24.66
N ARG A 820 21.64 25.97 25.56
CA ARG A 820 22.12 24.70 26.11
C ARG A 820 21.06 23.65 25.94
N ALA A 821 21.44 22.49 25.39
CA ALA A 821 20.61 21.33 25.31
C ALA A 821 21.34 20.14 25.95
N SER A 822 20.66 19.37 26.77
CA SER A 822 21.21 18.10 27.24
C SER A 822 21.27 17.14 26.06
N VAL A 823 22.29 16.30 26.04
CA VAL A 823 22.34 15.13 25.15
C VAL A 823 21.30 14.14 25.65
N ARG A 824 20.41 13.70 24.79
CA ARG A 824 19.44 12.65 25.11
C ARG A 824 20.01 11.31 24.68
N SER A 825 19.80 10.28 25.49
CA SER A 825 20.11 8.91 25.11
C SER A 825 18.89 8.28 24.44
N ALA A 826 19.15 7.46 23.44
CA ALA A 826 18.12 6.63 22.81
C ALA A 826 18.63 5.21 22.66
N THR A 827 17.71 4.25 22.69
CA THR A 827 17.93 2.85 22.37
C THR A 827 16.98 2.42 21.28
N LEU A 828 17.41 1.52 20.39
CA LEU A 828 16.55 0.82 19.44
C LEU A 828 16.04 -0.45 20.11
N HIS A 829 14.75 -0.74 19.98
CA HIS A 829 14.14 -1.91 20.63
C HIS A 829 14.83 -3.23 20.23
N GLY A 830 15.28 -3.36 18.97
CA GLY A 830 15.98 -4.55 18.48
C GLY A 830 17.49 -4.59 18.81
N ALA A 831 18.08 -3.51 19.33
CA ALA A 831 19.50 -3.45 19.71
C ALA A 831 19.72 -3.59 21.22
N GLY A 832 18.69 -3.95 22.00
CA GLY A 832 18.78 -4.09 23.46
C GLY A 832 19.07 -2.76 24.17
N ASP A 833 19.82 -2.81 25.26
CA ASP A 833 20.11 -1.63 26.10
C ASP A 833 21.26 -0.75 25.59
N HIS A 834 21.74 -0.98 24.36
CA HIS A 834 22.84 -0.23 23.77
C HIS A 834 22.37 1.15 23.34
N ALA A 835 22.74 2.16 24.16
CA ALA A 835 22.29 3.52 23.96
C ALA A 835 23.24 4.35 23.08
N PHE A 836 22.66 5.27 22.35
CA PHE A 836 23.36 6.29 21.57
C PHE A 836 22.83 7.70 21.86
N ALA A 837 23.61 8.71 21.51
CA ALA A 837 23.22 10.09 21.69
C ALA A 837 22.33 10.55 20.54
N VAL A 838 21.15 11.11 20.86
CA VAL A 838 20.32 11.86 19.90
C VAL A 838 20.87 13.28 19.83
N PRO A 839 21.34 13.76 18.67
CA PRO A 839 21.91 15.09 18.54
C PRO A 839 20.84 16.15 18.86
N GLY A 840 21.21 17.08 19.73
CA GLY A 840 20.44 18.30 19.97
C GLY A 840 20.70 19.31 18.86
N LEU A 841 19.65 19.92 18.31
CA LEU A 841 19.78 21.05 17.40
C LEU A 841 19.86 22.34 18.20
N ALA A 842 20.88 23.16 17.92
CA ALA A 842 20.98 24.53 18.42
C ALA A 842 20.45 25.47 17.33
N PRO A 843 19.55 26.43 17.69
CA PRO A 843 19.17 27.46 16.71
C PRO A 843 20.41 28.31 16.38
N SER A 844 20.64 28.53 15.08
CA SER A 844 21.76 29.31 14.58
C SER A 844 21.28 30.56 13.86
N GLY A 845 22.04 31.67 14.02
CA GLY A 845 21.81 32.92 13.33
C GLY A 845 20.88 33.89 14.08
N MET A 846 20.62 35.02 13.41
CA MET A 846 19.74 36.07 13.91
C MET A 846 18.29 35.72 13.55
N ASP A 847 17.41 35.79 14.54
CA ASP A 847 15.97 35.65 14.37
C ASP A 847 15.32 37.00 14.13
N TYR A 848 14.18 37.08 13.47
CA TYR A 848 13.46 38.29 13.15
C TYR A 848 11.95 38.10 13.14
N ARG A 849 11.24 39.20 13.32
CA ARG A 849 9.80 39.30 13.12
C ARG A 849 9.44 40.61 12.43
N VAL A 850 8.60 40.53 11.43
CA VAL A 850 7.99 41.71 10.76
C VAL A 850 6.48 41.50 10.69
N MET A 851 5.71 42.51 11.07
CA MET A 851 4.26 42.43 11.08
C MET A 851 3.64 43.70 10.51
N LEU A 852 2.58 43.53 9.74
CA LEU A 852 1.73 44.59 9.25
C LEU A 852 0.28 44.28 9.63
N GLY A 853 -0.43 45.30 10.16
CA GLY A 853 -1.79 45.11 10.59
C GLY A 853 -2.62 46.40 10.53
N ALA A 854 -3.93 46.26 10.64
CA ALA A 854 -4.89 47.32 10.73
C ALA A 854 -5.81 47.08 11.94
N ASP A 855 -6.12 48.16 12.67
CA ASP A 855 -7.02 48.15 13.81
C ASP A 855 -8.18 49.10 13.58
N TYR A 856 -9.38 48.71 14.03
CA TYR A 856 -10.60 49.51 14.00
C TYR A 856 -11.12 49.70 15.42
N ARG A 857 -11.28 50.95 15.86
CA ARG A 857 -11.79 51.32 17.17
C ARG A 857 -13.27 51.70 17.07
N TYR A 858 -14.11 50.98 17.84
CA TYR A 858 -15.51 51.34 18.03
C TYR A 858 -15.83 51.44 19.52
N ARG A 859 -16.04 52.63 20.02
CA ARG A 859 -16.28 52.93 21.46
C ARG A 859 -15.14 52.41 22.32
N ARG A 860 -15.39 51.40 23.17
CA ARG A 860 -14.42 50.77 24.08
C ARG A 860 -13.83 49.49 23.50
N THR A 861 -14.24 49.10 22.27
CA THR A 861 -13.78 47.86 21.60
C THR A 861 -12.83 48.20 20.47
N HIS A 862 -11.73 47.47 20.39
CA HIS A 862 -10.80 47.49 19.27
C HIS A 862 -10.82 46.13 18.57
N LEU A 863 -10.99 46.15 17.27
CA LEU A 863 -10.88 45.02 16.38
C LEU A 863 -9.63 45.17 15.54
N GLY A 864 -8.81 44.15 15.40
CA GLY A 864 -7.59 44.24 14.62
C GLY A 864 -7.30 42.97 13.86
N GLY A 865 -6.62 43.12 12.71
CA GLY A 865 -6.07 42.03 11.91
C GLY A 865 -4.61 42.33 11.60
N ALA A 866 -3.77 41.29 11.49
CA ALA A 866 -2.38 41.45 11.10
C ALA A 866 -1.86 40.19 10.40
N VAL A 867 -0.88 40.41 9.52
CA VAL A 867 -0.05 39.35 8.93
C VAL A 867 1.38 39.53 9.42
N MET A 868 2.03 38.44 9.74
CA MET A 868 3.34 38.44 10.34
C MET A 868 4.24 37.43 9.64
N ALA A 869 5.44 37.83 9.28
CA ALA A 869 6.50 36.98 8.79
C ALA A 869 7.60 36.94 9.87
N GLU A 870 8.00 35.74 10.25
CA GLU A 870 8.98 35.58 11.32
C GLU A 870 9.95 34.44 11.08
N ARG A 871 11.10 34.51 11.71
CA ARG A 871 12.03 33.44 11.96
C ARG A 871 12.31 33.44 13.47
N LEU A 872 11.90 32.37 14.16
CA LEU A 872 12.08 32.23 15.60
C LEU A 872 12.72 30.88 15.91
N LEU A 873 13.77 30.85 16.68
CA LEU A 873 14.57 29.67 17.00
C LEU A 873 15.04 28.93 15.73
N GLY A 874 15.31 29.69 14.64
CA GLY A 874 15.71 29.15 13.35
C GLY A 874 14.55 28.66 12.47
N VAL A 875 13.33 28.61 12.99
CA VAL A 875 12.12 28.19 12.23
C VAL A 875 11.48 29.42 11.56
N ARG A 876 11.24 29.34 10.24
CA ARG A 876 10.55 30.38 9.47
C ARG A 876 9.06 30.10 9.40
N ASP A 877 8.24 31.16 9.57
CA ASP A 877 6.80 31.04 9.48
C ASP A 877 6.13 32.33 8.97
N VAL A 878 4.91 32.19 8.42
CA VAL A 878 4.02 33.29 8.10
C VAL A 878 2.70 33.04 8.80
N GLN A 879 2.26 34.01 9.60
CA GLN A 879 1.06 33.90 10.41
C GLN A 879 0.04 34.99 10.11
N ALA A 880 -1.23 34.65 10.22
CA ALA A 880 -2.32 35.60 10.30
C ALA A 880 -2.82 35.69 11.75
N GLN A 881 -3.20 36.90 12.17
CA GLN A 881 -3.68 37.16 13.51
C GLN A 881 -4.93 38.04 13.48
N MET A 882 -5.92 37.70 14.26
CA MET A 882 -7.06 38.55 14.57
C MET A 882 -7.12 38.85 16.06
N GLN A 883 -7.51 40.06 16.42
CA GLN A 883 -7.63 40.43 17.83
C GLN A 883 -8.91 41.21 18.10
N VAL A 884 -9.44 41.03 19.29
CA VAL A 884 -10.50 41.84 19.85
C VAL A 884 -10.02 42.28 21.24
N SER A 885 -10.05 43.60 21.54
CA SER A 885 -9.79 44.05 22.89
C SER A 885 -10.88 45.02 23.35
N MET A 886 -11.16 45.01 24.64
CA MET A 886 -12.17 45.85 25.26
C MET A 886 -11.64 46.43 26.61
N ALA A 887 -11.78 47.72 26.77
CA ALA A 887 -11.48 48.42 28.02
C ALA A 887 -12.71 48.47 28.94
N PHE A 888 -12.56 48.30 30.24
CA PHE A 888 -13.59 48.47 31.27
C PHE A 888 -13.21 49.42 32.38
#